data_2f067a73e7e62e01b104de4c6d3298be
#
_entry.id   2f067a73e7e62e01b104de4c6d3298be
#
_cell.length_a   1.000
_cell.length_b   1.000
_cell.length_c   1.000
_cell.angle_alpha   90.00
_cell.angle_beta   90.00
_cell.angle_gamma   90.00
#
_symmetry.space_group_name_H-M   'P 1'
#
loop_
_entity.id
_entity.type
_entity.pdbx_description
1 polymer ?
#
loop_
_entity_poly.entity_id
_entity_poly.type
_entity_poly.pdbx_seq_one_letter_code
_entity_poly.pdbx_strand_id
1 'polypeptide(L)'
;MTQTTTPSPDVQEMVAQSDTGARSPHGIQGRILWFVPLCWSLFQLWYASPLPFIFNFAILNDTEARAIHLTFAIFLAFTAYPAMKNSPRDRIPAVDWILALVGSFSASYIYIFYTELAERSGAPTTFDIVAAVFGMILLLEATRRALGPPLMVVAAVFLLYTFGGPHMPDVIAHKGASLNKAMSHLWLTTEGVFGVALGVSTSFVFLFVLFGAMLERAGAGAYFIKVAFSLLGHMKGGPAKAAVVASGLSGLVSGSSIANVVTTGTFTIPLMKRVGFPGTKAGAVEVAASTNGQLTPPIMGAAAFLMVEYVGISYVEVIKAALLPALISYIALIYIVHLEACKAGMTGLPRRHTPTLVQSLLSFTGTILGLCVISAAVYYGVGWTKDVFGDAATPIVTVALLIAYVALVRVSAKYAAEGGMEIDAELTEVPDPGPTIKSGLHFLLPIVVLVWCLTVERFSPGLSAFWATVFMIFILITQRPLMTLMNKSNDLAEQTKAGFVDLAESLVSGARNMIGIGVATAAAGTVVGVVTLTGIGLVMTDFVEFISGGSIILMLLFTAVISLILGMGLPTTANYIVVSTLMAPVIVTLGAAHGLIIPLIAVHLFVFYFGILADDTPPVGLAAFAAAAIAKSDPIRTGIQGFTYDIRTAILPFMFIFNTQLLLMGIDSWWHLALTIFSSVTAVLIFAAATQGWWFTKNKWWETLLLLILTFSFFRPGFWWDMIYPEKVLSPGVEIAQITENLSVGQSLELRVGGENLEGNYSEKTVRLPFEDSATTSEDRIASMGLMLTQADDKMIVDMVEFGSPAEAAGIDFDWEIKSVIQDADRPMKEWVFLPALLILIGLAMNQRRRARKDEISA
;
A
#
# COMPACT_ATOMS: atom_id res chain seq x y z
N MET A 1 36.90 2.57 -15.01
CA MET A 1 36.44 1.17 -14.84
C MET A 1 35.78 1.11 -13.47
N THR A 2 34.46 1.37 -13.41
CA THR A 2 33.67 1.27 -12.18
C THR A 2 33.37 -0.22 -11.95
N GLN A 3 34.05 -0.84 -11.00
CA GLN A 3 33.61 -2.11 -10.45
C GLN A 3 32.35 -1.80 -9.61
N THR A 4 31.19 -1.95 -10.23
CA THR A 4 29.94 -2.14 -9.45
C THR A 4 30.17 -3.37 -8.60
N THR A 5 30.11 -3.26 -7.28
CA THR A 5 30.07 -4.41 -6.37
C THR A 5 28.82 -5.19 -6.68
N THR A 6 28.95 -6.18 -7.54
CA THR A 6 27.89 -7.14 -7.80
C THR A 6 27.56 -7.85 -6.48
N PRO A 7 26.28 -7.91 -6.07
CA PRO A 7 25.85 -8.72 -4.93
C PRO A 7 26.40 -10.14 -5.02
N SER A 8 26.60 -10.81 -3.90
CA SER A 8 27.08 -12.19 -3.91
C SER A 8 26.17 -13.05 -4.80
N PRO A 9 26.70 -14.06 -5.51
CA PRO A 9 25.92 -14.93 -6.40
C PRO A 9 24.64 -15.47 -5.74
N ASP A 10 24.70 -15.80 -4.45
CA ASP A 10 23.54 -16.29 -3.67
C ASP A 10 22.43 -15.25 -3.53
N VAL A 11 22.78 -13.97 -3.35
CA VAL A 11 21.80 -12.88 -3.23
C VAL A 11 21.18 -12.55 -4.58
N GLN A 12 21.97 -12.51 -5.64
CA GLN A 12 21.46 -12.34 -7.01
C GLN A 12 20.54 -13.49 -7.41
N GLU A 13 20.86 -14.70 -6.98
CA GLU A 13 20.05 -15.88 -7.24
C GLU A 13 18.72 -15.85 -6.50
N MET A 14 18.69 -15.40 -5.24
CA MET A 14 17.44 -15.22 -4.47
C MET A 14 16.53 -14.17 -5.09
N VAL A 15 17.08 -13.05 -5.56
CA VAL A 15 16.31 -11.99 -6.25
C VAL A 15 15.75 -12.48 -7.56
N ALA A 16 16.58 -13.13 -8.37
CA ALA A 16 16.13 -13.70 -9.64
C ALA A 16 15.07 -14.80 -9.44
N GLN A 17 15.07 -15.48 -8.30
CA GLN A 17 14.04 -16.46 -7.96
C GLN A 17 12.72 -15.83 -7.53
N SER A 18 12.74 -14.68 -6.85
CA SER A 18 11.53 -14.04 -6.33
C SER A 18 10.84 -13.12 -7.34
N ASP A 19 11.59 -12.30 -8.06
CA ASP A 19 10.98 -11.19 -8.81
C ASP A 19 11.01 -11.34 -10.35
N THR A 20 12.04 -11.92 -10.93
CA THR A 20 12.24 -11.89 -12.38
C THR A 20 12.38 -13.25 -13.07
N GLY A 21 12.35 -14.34 -12.30
CA GLY A 21 12.61 -15.69 -12.78
C GLY A 21 14.09 -16.02 -12.86
N ALA A 22 14.43 -17.26 -12.48
CA ALA A 22 15.82 -17.71 -12.33
C ALA A 22 16.47 -18.19 -13.64
N ARG A 23 15.77 -18.15 -14.77
CA ARG A 23 16.31 -18.60 -16.06
C ARG A 23 16.97 -17.47 -16.84
N SER A 24 18.20 -17.75 -17.31
CA SER A 24 19.00 -16.89 -18.20
C SER A 24 19.50 -17.68 -19.40
N PRO A 25 18.62 -18.17 -20.30
CA PRO A 25 19.03 -18.97 -21.46
C PRO A 25 19.76 -18.12 -22.48
N HIS A 26 20.70 -18.76 -23.20
CA HIS A 26 21.47 -18.15 -24.30
C HIS A 26 20.78 -18.34 -25.67
N GLY A 27 21.23 -17.58 -26.66
CA GLY A 27 20.77 -17.72 -28.04
C GLY A 27 19.34 -17.26 -28.29
N ILE A 28 18.58 -18.02 -29.07
CA ILE A 28 17.19 -17.66 -29.46
C ILE A 28 16.27 -17.60 -28.24
N GLN A 29 16.39 -18.54 -27.31
CA GLN A 29 15.57 -18.57 -26.12
C GLN A 29 15.76 -17.32 -25.23
N GLY A 30 16.99 -16.85 -25.07
CA GLY A 30 17.31 -15.61 -24.38
C GLY A 30 16.71 -14.38 -25.08
N ARG A 31 16.76 -14.37 -26.42
CA ARG A 31 16.10 -13.28 -27.18
C ARG A 31 14.59 -13.25 -27.00
N ILE A 32 13.94 -14.42 -26.92
CA ILE A 32 12.49 -14.49 -26.66
C ILE A 32 12.17 -13.95 -25.26
N LEU A 33 12.94 -14.33 -24.22
CA LEU A 33 12.78 -13.82 -22.86
C LEU A 33 13.14 -12.33 -22.69
N TRP A 34 13.77 -11.73 -23.67
CA TRP A 34 13.97 -10.28 -23.76
C TRP A 34 12.85 -9.60 -24.55
N PHE A 35 12.44 -10.19 -25.67
CA PHE A 35 11.48 -9.57 -26.59
C PHE A 35 10.03 -9.63 -26.10
N VAL A 36 9.60 -10.76 -25.50
CA VAL A 36 8.21 -10.92 -25.02
C VAL A 36 7.86 -9.94 -23.90
N PRO A 37 8.70 -9.73 -22.87
CA PRO A 37 8.47 -8.67 -21.87
C PRO A 37 8.45 -7.28 -22.49
N LEU A 38 9.30 -6.98 -23.46
CA LEU A 38 9.26 -5.71 -24.20
C LEU A 38 7.92 -5.50 -24.89
N CYS A 39 7.41 -6.52 -25.59
CA CYS A 39 6.08 -6.46 -26.23
C CYS A 39 4.96 -6.22 -25.19
N TRP A 40 5.06 -6.84 -24.03
CA TRP A 40 4.08 -6.64 -22.95
C TRP A 40 4.09 -5.21 -22.44
N SER A 41 5.27 -4.61 -22.21
CA SER A 41 5.39 -3.20 -21.82
C SER A 41 4.85 -2.26 -22.89
N LEU A 42 5.11 -2.52 -24.17
CA LEU A 42 4.57 -1.72 -25.28
C LEU A 42 3.05 -1.86 -25.40
N PHE A 43 2.52 -3.06 -25.21
CA PHE A 43 1.09 -3.31 -25.14
C PHE A 43 0.42 -2.49 -24.04
N GLN A 44 0.99 -2.50 -22.84
CA GLN A 44 0.44 -1.76 -21.71
C GLN A 44 0.50 -0.24 -21.90
N LEU A 45 1.59 0.27 -22.47
CA LEU A 45 1.69 1.69 -22.83
C LEU A 45 0.67 2.06 -23.92
N TRP A 46 0.42 1.20 -24.88
CA TRP A 46 -0.61 1.41 -25.89
C TRP A 46 -2.01 1.44 -25.27
N TYR A 47 -2.36 0.42 -24.49
CA TYR A 47 -3.67 0.29 -23.86
C TYR A 47 -4.03 1.47 -22.95
N ALA A 48 -3.07 1.94 -22.15
CA ALA A 48 -3.29 3.06 -21.22
C ALA A 48 -3.24 4.44 -21.88
N SER A 49 -2.79 4.53 -23.12
CA SER A 49 -2.63 5.78 -23.85
C SER A 49 -3.93 6.23 -24.53
N PRO A 50 -4.05 7.51 -24.93
CA PRO A 50 -5.13 7.94 -25.83
C PRO A 50 -4.94 7.49 -27.29
N LEU A 51 -3.80 6.87 -27.63
CA LEU A 51 -3.45 6.51 -29.02
C LEU A 51 -4.43 5.54 -29.69
N PRO A 52 -4.97 4.49 -29.03
CA PRO A 52 -5.99 3.61 -29.64
C PRO A 52 -7.17 4.37 -30.20
N PHE A 53 -7.66 5.37 -29.47
CA PHE A 53 -8.80 6.21 -29.88
C PHE A 53 -8.41 7.21 -30.97
N ILE A 54 -7.19 7.79 -30.92
CA ILE A 54 -6.70 8.73 -31.95
C ILE A 54 -6.51 8.01 -33.28
N PHE A 55 -5.94 6.81 -33.27
CA PHE A 55 -5.67 6.04 -34.48
C PHE A 55 -6.82 5.10 -34.88
N ASN A 56 -7.87 5.00 -34.06
CA ASN A 56 -8.98 4.05 -34.22
C ASN A 56 -8.50 2.62 -34.51
N PHE A 57 -7.48 2.18 -33.76
CA PHE A 57 -6.83 0.89 -33.94
C PHE A 57 -6.57 0.21 -32.60
N ALA A 58 -6.85 -1.11 -32.53
CA ALA A 58 -6.67 -1.94 -31.33
C ALA A 58 -7.28 -1.29 -30.06
N ILE A 59 -8.53 -0.81 -30.19
CA ILE A 59 -9.38 -0.40 -29.08
C ILE A 59 -9.88 -1.67 -28.42
N LEU A 60 -9.46 -1.90 -27.17
CA LEU A 60 -9.80 -3.09 -26.41
C LEU A 60 -10.68 -2.70 -25.22
N ASN A 61 -11.66 -3.54 -24.91
CA ASN A 61 -12.38 -3.44 -23.65
C ASN A 61 -11.56 -4.04 -22.49
N ASP A 62 -12.01 -3.81 -21.26
CA ASP A 62 -11.29 -4.26 -20.07
C ASP A 62 -11.09 -5.78 -20.02
N THR A 63 -12.08 -6.56 -20.42
CA THR A 63 -12.01 -8.03 -20.41
C THR A 63 -10.98 -8.55 -21.41
N GLU A 64 -10.96 -7.98 -22.60
CA GLU A 64 -9.98 -8.30 -23.65
C GLU A 64 -8.55 -7.95 -23.19
N ALA A 65 -8.37 -6.76 -22.61
CA ALA A 65 -7.08 -6.31 -22.10
C ALA A 65 -6.57 -7.22 -20.97
N ARG A 66 -7.44 -7.63 -20.03
CA ARG A 66 -7.13 -8.59 -18.96
C ARG A 66 -6.70 -9.95 -19.52
N ALA A 67 -7.37 -10.45 -20.56
CA ALA A 67 -7.02 -11.71 -21.20
C ALA A 67 -5.63 -11.67 -21.85
N ILE A 68 -5.31 -10.60 -22.56
CA ILE A 68 -3.99 -10.39 -23.17
C ILE A 68 -2.91 -10.25 -22.09
N HIS A 69 -3.17 -9.46 -21.03
CA HIS A 69 -2.27 -9.28 -19.92
C HIS A 69 -1.92 -10.61 -19.23
N LEU A 70 -2.93 -11.43 -18.90
CA LEU A 70 -2.73 -12.74 -18.30
C LEU A 70 -2.00 -13.70 -19.24
N THR A 71 -2.23 -13.61 -20.55
CA THR A 71 -1.52 -14.40 -21.56
C THR A 71 -0.02 -14.18 -21.49
N PHE A 72 0.43 -12.91 -21.42
CA PHE A 72 1.85 -12.59 -21.23
C PHE A 72 2.38 -13.10 -19.90
N ALA A 73 1.64 -12.90 -18.82
CA ALA A 73 2.03 -13.33 -17.47
C ALA A 73 2.22 -14.85 -17.39
N ILE A 74 1.29 -15.66 -17.89
CA ILE A 74 1.37 -17.12 -17.90
C ILE A 74 2.51 -17.61 -18.80
N PHE A 75 2.64 -17.04 -20.02
CA PHE A 75 3.73 -17.40 -20.92
C PHE A 75 5.10 -17.21 -20.26
N LEU A 76 5.30 -16.05 -19.64
CA LEU A 76 6.55 -15.71 -18.98
C LEU A 76 6.74 -16.50 -17.67
N ALA A 77 5.69 -16.82 -16.93
CA ALA A 77 5.79 -17.67 -15.75
C ALA A 77 6.36 -19.05 -16.07
N PHE A 78 5.95 -19.68 -17.17
CA PHE A 78 6.48 -20.98 -17.57
C PHE A 78 7.88 -20.90 -18.19
N THR A 79 8.18 -19.84 -18.92
CA THR A 79 9.45 -19.71 -19.63
C THR A 79 10.57 -19.15 -18.77
N ALA A 80 10.28 -18.19 -17.87
CA ALA A 80 11.27 -17.55 -17.00
C ALA A 80 11.51 -18.30 -15.68
N TYR A 81 10.51 -19.04 -15.16
CA TYR A 81 10.61 -19.71 -13.87
C TYR A 81 10.77 -21.23 -14.04
N PRO A 82 11.78 -21.85 -13.40
CA PRO A 82 11.98 -23.30 -13.47
C PRO A 82 10.90 -24.05 -12.68
N ALA A 83 10.52 -25.24 -13.12
CA ALA A 83 9.51 -26.07 -12.46
C ALA A 83 9.96 -26.55 -11.08
N MET A 84 11.26 -26.89 -10.92
CA MET A 84 11.88 -27.41 -9.69
C MET A 84 13.26 -26.79 -9.51
N LYS A 85 13.82 -26.87 -8.29
CA LYS A 85 15.18 -26.37 -7.98
C LYS A 85 16.26 -26.98 -8.86
N ASN A 86 16.10 -28.22 -9.29
CA ASN A 86 17.02 -28.94 -10.15
C ASN A 86 16.76 -28.77 -11.65
N SER A 87 15.75 -28.00 -12.04
CA SER A 87 15.47 -27.75 -13.47
C SER A 87 16.57 -26.87 -14.11
N PRO A 88 16.88 -27.08 -15.40
CA PRO A 88 17.92 -26.31 -16.07
C PRO A 88 17.57 -24.82 -16.11
N ARG A 89 18.57 -23.96 -15.88
CA ARG A 89 18.45 -22.50 -15.89
C ARG A 89 19.02 -21.88 -17.15
N ASP A 90 19.89 -22.58 -17.84
CA ASP A 90 20.56 -22.19 -19.09
C ASP A 90 19.71 -22.41 -20.34
N ARG A 91 18.62 -23.16 -20.22
CA ARG A 91 17.67 -23.47 -21.32
C ARG A 91 16.25 -23.67 -20.80
N ILE A 92 15.29 -23.52 -21.72
CA ILE A 92 13.86 -23.78 -21.47
C ILE A 92 13.55 -25.18 -21.99
N PRO A 93 13.11 -26.13 -21.13
CA PRO A 93 12.72 -27.48 -21.56
C PRO A 93 11.50 -27.44 -22.52
N ALA A 94 11.38 -28.42 -23.41
CA ALA A 94 10.29 -28.53 -24.37
C ALA A 94 8.91 -28.59 -23.67
N VAL A 95 8.83 -29.29 -22.54
CA VAL A 95 7.60 -29.36 -21.72
C VAL A 95 7.15 -27.96 -21.27
N ASP A 96 8.06 -27.11 -20.84
CA ASP A 96 7.74 -25.75 -20.41
C ASP A 96 7.25 -24.87 -21.56
N TRP A 97 7.75 -25.09 -22.78
CA TRP A 97 7.19 -24.46 -23.98
C TRP A 97 5.76 -24.90 -24.27
N ILE A 98 5.47 -26.20 -24.14
CA ILE A 98 4.11 -26.71 -24.35
C ILE A 98 3.16 -26.11 -23.30
N LEU A 99 3.56 -26.11 -22.00
CA LEU A 99 2.75 -25.54 -20.92
C LEU A 99 2.55 -24.04 -21.10
N ALA A 100 3.58 -23.32 -21.54
CA ALA A 100 3.49 -21.89 -21.84
C ALA A 100 2.48 -21.61 -22.95
N LEU A 101 2.54 -22.37 -24.03
CA LEU A 101 1.63 -22.18 -25.18
C LEU A 101 0.18 -22.56 -24.86
N VAL A 102 -0.04 -23.70 -24.18
CA VAL A 102 -1.38 -24.14 -23.78
C VAL A 102 -1.99 -23.17 -22.76
N GLY A 103 -1.21 -22.74 -21.75
CA GLY A 103 -1.67 -21.78 -20.75
C GLY A 103 -1.98 -20.42 -21.38
N SER A 104 -1.14 -19.94 -22.28
CA SER A 104 -1.37 -18.69 -23.01
C SER A 104 -2.61 -18.77 -23.90
N PHE A 105 -2.83 -19.90 -24.59
CA PHE A 105 -4.04 -20.11 -25.36
C PHE A 105 -5.28 -20.10 -24.47
N SER A 106 -5.24 -20.79 -23.32
CA SER A 106 -6.37 -20.81 -22.38
C SER A 106 -6.68 -19.42 -21.80
N ALA A 107 -5.65 -18.59 -21.54
CA ALA A 107 -5.84 -17.22 -21.07
C ALA A 107 -6.36 -16.31 -22.18
N SER A 108 -5.85 -16.44 -23.41
CA SER A 108 -6.30 -15.65 -24.56
C SER A 108 -7.65 -16.11 -25.11
N TYR A 109 -8.17 -17.24 -24.64
CA TYR A 109 -9.42 -17.83 -25.09
C TYR A 109 -10.60 -16.83 -25.03
N ILE A 110 -10.70 -16.08 -23.94
CA ILE A 110 -11.74 -15.06 -23.75
C ILE A 110 -11.59 -13.93 -24.78
N TYR A 111 -10.37 -13.54 -25.14
CA TYR A 111 -10.12 -12.54 -26.17
C TYR A 111 -10.47 -13.07 -27.58
N ILE A 112 -10.06 -14.30 -27.89
CA ILE A 112 -10.24 -14.90 -29.21
C ILE A 112 -11.72 -15.15 -29.51
N PHE A 113 -12.49 -15.62 -28.54
CA PHE A 113 -13.90 -16.00 -28.63
C PHE A 113 -14.81 -15.05 -27.84
N TYR A 114 -14.46 -13.76 -27.78
CA TYR A 114 -15.16 -12.78 -26.92
C TYR A 114 -16.65 -12.65 -27.29
N THR A 115 -16.93 -12.50 -28.59
CA THR A 115 -18.30 -12.33 -29.10
C THR A 115 -19.14 -13.59 -28.89
N GLU A 116 -18.58 -14.75 -29.20
CA GLU A 116 -19.28 -16.03 -29.05
C GLU A 116 -19.56 -16.36 -27.57
N LEU A 117 -18.64 -16.04 -26.66
CA LEU A 117 -18.84 -16.24 -25.23
C LEU A 117 -19.90 -15.29 -24.66
N ALA A 118 -19.99 -14.06 -25.18
CA ALA A 118 -21.03 -13.10 -24.78
C ALA A 118 -22.42 -13.57 -25.21
N GLU A 119 -22.57 -14.12 -26.44
CA GLU A 119 -23.83 -14.64 -26.97
C GLU A 119 -24.34 -15.89 -26.23
N ARG A 120 -23.44 -16.70 -25.65
CA ARG A 120 -23.78 -17.93 -24.91
C ARG A 120 -23.47 -17.86 -23.41
N SER A 121 -23.61 -16.68 -22.83
CA SER A 121 -23.38 -16.48 -21.39
C SER A 121 -24.21 -17.45 -20.55
N GLY A 122 -23.57 -18.17 -19.63
CA GLY A 122 -24.20 -19.20 -18.76
C GLY A 122 -24.45 -20.56 -19.44
N ALA A 123 -24.20 -20.71 -20.75
CA ALA A 123 -24.36 -21.97 -21.48
C ALA A 123 -23.06 -22.37 -22.22
N PRO A 124 -21.99 -22.67 -21.50
CA PRO A 124 -20.68 -22.96 -22.08
C PRO A 124 -20.69 -24.26 -22.88
N THR A 125 -19.98 -24.28 -24.00
CA THR A 125 -19.73 -25.50 -24.77
C THR A 125 -18.69 -26.36 -24.08
N THR A 126 -18.59 -27.63 -24.49
CA THR A 126 -17.55 -28.54 -23.97
C THR A 126 -16.13 -28.00 -24.17
N PHE A 127 -15.89 -27.30 -25.29
CA PHE A 127 -14.57 -26.73 -25.57
C PHE A 127 -14.26 -25.54 -24.66
N ASP A 128 -15.25 -24.70 -24.31
CA ASP A 128 -15.11 -23.60 -23.35
C ASP A 128 -14.69 -24.16 -21.99
N ILE A 129 -15.34 -25.24 -21.53
CA ILE A 129 -15.03 -25.88 -20.25
C ILE A 129 -13.64 -26.53 -20.27
N VAL A 130 -13.25 -27.17 -21.36
CA VAL A 130 -11.91 -27.76 -21.49
C VAL A 130 -10.84 -26.67 -21.41
N ALA A 131 -11.02 -25.56 -22.13
CA ALA A 131 -10.10 -24.42 -22.09
C ALA A 131 -10.03 -23.82 -20.69
N ALA A 132 -11.15 -23.69 -19.99
CA ALA A 132 -11.22 -23.15 -18.64
C ALA A 132 -10.51 -24.07 -17.61
N VAL A 133 -10.71 -25.39 -17.70
CA VAL A 133 -10.05 -26.37 -16.80
C VAL A 133 -8.53 -26.37 -17.02
N PHE A 134 -8.07 -26.41 -18.26
CA PHE A 134 -6.64 -26.32 -18.54
C PHE A 134 -6.06 -24.98 -18.07
N GLY A 135 -6.77 -23.88 -18.34
CA GLY A 135 -6.39 -22.56 -17.88
C GLY A 135 -6.24 -22.49 -16.37
N MET A 136 -7.21 -22.99 -15.61
CA MET A 136 -7.18 -23.02 -14.15
C MET A 136 -6.01 -23.85 -13.60
N ILE A 137 -5.80 -25.06 -14.12
CA ILE A 137 -4.69 -25.94 -13.70
C ILE A 137 -3.34 -25.27 -13.99
N LEU A 138 -3.19 -24.69 -15.18
CA LEU A 138 -1.95 -24.04 -15.58
C LEU A 138 -1.71 -22.72 -14.85
N LEU A 139 -2.77 -21.99 -14.48
CA LEU A 139 -2.66 -20.82 -13.61
C LEU A 139 -2.14 -21.21 -12.21
N LEU A 140 -2.67 -22.29 -11.62
CA LEU A 140 -2.17 -22.78 -10.34
C LEU A 140 -0.70 -23.21 -10.41
N GLU A 141 -0.30 -23.88 -11.51
CA GLU A 141 1.10 -24.27 -11.73
C GLU A 141 2.00 -23.05 -11.98
N ALA A 142 1.54 -22.05 -12.75
CA ALA A 142 2.25 -20.79 -12.95
C ALA A 142 2.43 -20.04 -11.62
N THR A 143 1.40 -20.04 -10.78
CA THR A 143 1.43 -19.47 -9.42
C THR A 143 2.47 -20.17 -8.55
N ARG A 144 2.48 -21.48 -8.55
CA ARG A 144 3.46 -22.29 -7.81
C ARG A 144 4.90 -21.99 -8.25
N ARG A 145 5.13 -21.78 -9.55
CA ARG A 145 6.46 -21.47 -10.08
C ARG A 145 6.93 -20.07 -9.76
N ALA A 146 6.06 -19.07 -9.96
CA ALA A 146 6.43 -17.67 -9.82
C ALA A 146 6.46 -17.20 -8.34
N LEU A 147 5.54 -17.73 -7.50
CA LEU A 147 5.32 -17.24 -6.14
C LEU A 147 5.53 -18.30 -5.06
N GLY A 148 5.79 -19.54 -5.47
CA GLY A 148 5.85 -20.67 -4.55
C GLY A 148 4.49 -21.28 -4.24
N PRO A 149 4.46 -22.30 -3.34
CA PRO A 149 3.27 -23.09 -3.10
C PRO A 149 2.14 -22.41 -2.31
N PRO A 150 2.35 -21.40 -1.42
CA PRO A 150 1.31 -20.96 -0.50
C PRO A 150 0.03 -20.48 -1.20
N LEU A 151 0.13 -19.53 -2.14
CA LEU A 151 -1.05 -19.02 -2.87
C LEU A 151 -1.72 -20.10 -3.72
N MET A 152 -0.94 -20.97 -4.35
CA MET A 152 -1.47 -22.10 -5.11
C MET A 152 -2.28 -23.04 -4.21
N VAL A 153 -1.79 -23.34 -3.01
CA VAL A 153 -2.50 -24.18 -2.03
C VAL A 153 -3.79 -23.51 -1.58
N VAL A 154 -3.77 -22.22 -1.23
CA VAL A 154 -4.97 -21.47 -0.85
C VAL A 154 -6.01 -21.54 -1.98
N ALA A 155 -5.64 -21.17 -3.20
CA ALA A 155 -6.55 -21.21 -4.35
C ALA A 155 -7.08 -22.63 -4.63
N ALA A 156 -6.24 -23.67 -4.50
CA ALA A 156 -6.64 -25.05 -4.67
C ALA A 156 -7.63 -25.51 -3.58
N VAL A 157 -7.43 -25.12 -2.32
CA VAL A 157 -8.35 -25.42 -1.20
C VAL A 157 -9.72 -24.78 -1.46
N PHE A 158 -9.76 -23.51 -1.87
CA PHE A 158 -11.01 -22.84 -2.22
C PHE A 158 -11.71 -23.50 -3.42
N LEU A 159 -10.96 -23.90 -4.46
CA LEU A 159 -11.52 -24.67 -5.56
C LEU A 159 -12.12 -26.00 -5.10
N LEU A 160 -11.40 -26.76 -4.26
CA LEU A 160 -11.92 -28.02 -3.69
C LEU A 160 -13.16 -27.77 -2.83
N TYR A 161 -13.19 -26.70 -2.07
CA TYR A 161 -14.35 -26.27 -1.29
C TYR A 161 -15.57 -26.03 -2.19
N THR A 162 -15.40 -25.40 -3.36
CA THR A 162 -16.49 -25.18 -4.33
C THR A 162 -17.21 -26.47 -4.73
N PHE A 163 -16.48 -27.56 -4.89
CA PHE A 163 -17.05 -28.86 -5.25
C PHE A 163 -17.49 -29.68 -4.03
N GLY A 164 -16.79 -29.52 -2.91
CA GLY A 164 -16.99 -30.29 -1.68
C GLY A 164 -18.13 -29.82 -0.78
N GLY A 165 -18.83 -28.72 -1.14
CA GLY A 165 -19.83 -28.07 -0.29
C GLY A 165 -20.81 -28.95 0.46
N PRO A 166 -21.48 -29.94 -0.21
CA PRO A 166 -22.43 -30.83 0.45
C PRO A 166 -21.81 -31.82 1.48
N HIS A 167 -20.47 -31.95 1.48
CA HIS A 167 -19.74 -32.85 2.37
C HIS A 167 -19.03 -32.11 3.50
N MET A 168 -19.19 -30.77 3.55
CA MET A 168 -18.58 -29.94 4.59
C MET A 168 -19.37 -30.01 5.91
N PRO A 169 -18.73 -29.66 7.04
CA PRO A 169 -19.45 -29.46 8.31
C PRO A 169 -20.58 -28.43 8.16
N ASP A 170 -21.65 -28.58 8.91
CA ASP A 170 -22.87 -27.75 8.78
C ASP A 170 -22.60 -26.26 8.77
N VAL A 171 -21.64 -25.81 9.56
CA VAL A 171 -21.25 -24.39 9.66
C VAL A 171 -20.75 -23.79 8.33
N ILE A 172 -20.06 -24.59 7.50
CA ILE A 172 -19.48 -24.14 6.21
C ILE A 172 -20.06 -24.91 5.03
N ALA A 173 -21.17 -25.63 5.24
CA ALA A 173 -21.82 -26.39 4.20
C ALA A 173 -22.53 -25.47 3.19
N HIS A 174 -22.46 -25.81 1.92
CA HIS A 174 -23.16 -25.12 0.85
C HIS A 174 -23.61 -26.13 -0.23
N LYS A 175 -24.46 -25.69 -1.17
CA LYS A 175 -25.05 -26.56 -2.21
C LYS A 175 -24.03 -27.23 -3.14
N GLY A 176 -22.79 -26.81 -3.14
CA GLY A 176 -21.78 -27.20 -4.12
C GLY A 176 -22.04 -26.60 -5.52
N ALA A 177 -21.09 -26.74 -6.42
CA ALA A 177 -21.23 -26.31 -7.81
C ALA A 177 -20.85 -27.43 -8.76
N SER A 178 -21.55 -27.54 -9.89
CA SER A 178 -21.15 -28.42 -11.00
C SER A 178 -19.87 -27.85 -11.65
N LEU A 179 -19.10 -28.70 -12.34
CA LEU A 179 -17.91 -28.28 -13.06
C LEU A 179 -18.21 -27.14 -14.06
N ASN A 180 -19.33 -27.25 -14.80
CA ASN A 180 -19.74 -26.23 -15.75
C ASN A 180 -20.02 -24.90 -15.05
N LYS A 181 -20.75 -24.89 -13.94
CA LYS A 181 -21.07 -23.68 -13.19
C LYS A 181 -19.79 -23.07 -12.59
N ALA A 182 -18.93 -23.89 -12.00
CA ALA A 182 -17.68 -23.42 -11.40
C ALA A 182 -16.73 -22.82 -12.45
N MET A 183 -16.49 -23.51 -13.56
CA MET A 183 -15.60 -23.02 -14.61
C MET A 183 -16.18 -21.83 -15.36
N SER A 184 -17.48 -21.79 -15.59
CA SER A 184 -18.14 -20.62 -16.16
C SER A 184 -17.96 -19.39 -15.29
N HIS A 185 -18.21 -19.49 -13.99
CA HIS A 185 -18.09 -18.39 -13.04
C HIS A 185 -16.63 -17.96 -12.81
N LEU A 186 -15.71 -18.93 -12.65
CA LEU A 186 -14.33 -18.63 -12.25
C LEU A 186 -13.41 -18.27 -13.42
N TRP A 187 -13.66 -18.79 -14.62
CA TRP A 187 -12.76 -18.59 -15.78
C TRP A 187 -13.40 -17.86 -16.95
N LEU A 188 -14.67 -18.10 -17.28
CA LEU A 188 -15.30 -17.56 -18.48
C LEU A 188 -16.02 -16.23 -18.26
N THR A 189 -16.06 -15.72 -17.02
CA THR A 189 -16.64 -14.42 -16.68
C THR A 189 -15.63 -13.55 -15.93
N THR A 190 -16.03 -12.33 -15.58
CA THR A 190 -15.22 -11.39 -14.78
C THR A 190 -15.39 -11.55 -13.27
N GLU A 191 -16.05 -12.60 -12.80
CA GLU A 191 -16.30 -12.84 -11.38
C GLU A 191 -15.13 -13.54 -10.67
N GLY A 192 -14.27 -14.24 -11.42
CA GLY A 192 -13.16 -15.00 -10.90
C GLY A 192 -11.79 -14.46 -11.35
N VAL A 193 -11.08 -15.30 -12.12
CA VAL A 193 -9.69 -15.02 -12.58
C VAL A 193 -9.57 -13.69 -13.31
N PHE A 194 -10.53 -13.37 -14.19
CA PHE A 194 -10.55 -12.12 -14.97
C PHE A 194 -11.29 -10.99 -14.26
N GLY A 195 -11.48 -11.10 -12.95
CA GLY A 195 -12.19 -10.13 -12.12
C GLY A 195 -11.42 -8.84 -11.84
N VAL A 196 -11.89 -8.12 -10.82
CA VAL A 196 -11.38 -6.80 -10.41
C VAL A 196 -9.87 -6.82 -10.15
N ALA A 197 -9.37 -7.85 -9.46
CA ALA A 197 -7.96 -7.93 -9.10
C ALA A 197 -7.02 -7.94 -10.32
N LEU A 198 -7.32 -8.74 -11.34
CA LEU A 198 -6.58 -8.76 -12.60
C LEU A 198 -6.81 -7.47 -13.40
N GLY A 199 -8.01 -6.89 -13.30
CA GLY A 199 -8.35 -5.60 -13.91
C GLY A 199 -7.43 -4.48 -13.43
N VAL A 200 -7.26 -4.35 -12.13
CA VAL A 200 -6.36 -3.38 -11.49
C VAL A 200 -4.90 -3.61 -11.90
N SER A 201 -4.46 -4.91 -11.95
CA SER A 201 -3.13 -5.27 -12.45
C SER A 201 -2.91 -4.78 -13.89
N THR A 202 -3.92 -4.91 -14.74
CA THR A 202 -3.89 -4.53 -16.16
C THR A 202 -3.99 -3.02 -16.35
N SER A 203 -4.90 -2.34 -15.63
CA SER A 203 -5.23 -0.94 -15.88
C SER A 203 -4.14 0.04 -15.44
N PHE A 204 -3.50 -0.20 -14.29
CA PHE A 204 -2.57 0.79 -13.74
C PHE A 204 -1.39 0.23 -12.94
N VAL A 205 -1.49 -0.92 -12.26
CA VAL A 205 -0.35 -1.46 -11.50
C VAL A 205 0.86 -1.70 -12.39
N PHE A 206 0.64 -2.23 -13.59
CA PHE A 206 1.73 -2.43 -14.56
C PHE A 206 2.50 -1.14 -14.85
N LEU A 207 1.79 -0.04 -15.07
CA LEU A 207 2.42 1.25 -15.39
C LEU A 207 3.21 1.81 -14.20
N PHE A 208 2.73 1.64 -12.98
CA PHE A 208 3.46 2.07 -11.79
C PHE A 208 4.74 1.24 -11.57
N VAL A 209 4.67 -0.07 -11.79
CA VAL A 209 5.86 -0.95 -11.72
C VAL A 209 6.86 -0.60 -12.83
N LEU A 210 6.37 -0.33 -14.03
CA LEU A 210 7.20 0.11 -15.15
C LEU A 210 7.86 1.46 -14.86
N PHE A 211 7.09 2.43 -14.37
CA PHE A 211 7.58 3.75 -13.93
C PHE A 211 8.69 3.60 -12.88
N GLY A 212 8.48 2.72 -11.89
CA GLY A 212 9.45 2.41 -10.86
C GLY A 212 10.76 1.85 -11.43
N ALA A 213 10.68 0.87 -12.32
CA ALA A 213 11.85 0.27 -12.98
C ALA A 213 12.64 1.29 -13.82
N MET A 214 11.93 2.21 -14.49
CA MET A 214 12.57 3.30 -15.25
C MET A 214 13.27 4.31 -14.33
N LEU A 215 12.64 4.69 -13.23
CA LEU A 215 13.20 5.67 -12.28
C LEU A 215 14.44 5.10 -11.58
N GLU A 216 14.41 3.82 -11.24
CA GLU A 216 15.57 3.10 -10.68
C GLU A 216 16.73 3.03 -11.70
N ARG A 217 16.44 2.67 -12.94
CA ARG A 217 17.44 2.61 -14.03
C ARG A 217 18.04 3.98 -14.34
N ALA A 218 17.26 5.04 -14.21
CA ALA A 218 17.73 6.42 -14.36
C ALA A 218 18.76 6.84 -13.30
N GLY A 219 18.82 6.14 -12.16
CA GLY A 219 19.75 6.39 -11.07
C GLY A 219 19.15 7.08 -9.84
N ALA A 220 17.82 7.18 -9.75
CA ALA A 220 17.14 7.82 -8.63
C ALA A 220 17.39 7.10 -7.29
N GLY A 221 17.46 5.76 -7.27
CA GLY A 221 17.75 5.00 -6.06
C GLY A 221 19.08 5.37 -5.42
N ALA A 222 20.15 5.40 -6.22
CA ALA A 222 21.48 5.81 -5.76
C ALA A 222 21.50 7.27 -5.28
N TYR A 223 20.74 8.15 -5.95
CA TYR A 223 20.58 9.55 -5.54
C TYR A 223 19.89 9.65 -4.17
N PHE A 224 18.80 8.94 -3.95
CA PHE A 224 18.08 8.95 -2.68
C PHE A 224 18.94 8.48 -1.50
N ILE A 225 19.74 7.43 -1.70
CA ILE A 225 20.69 6.94 -0.69
C ILE A 225 21.72 8.05 -0.34
N LYS A 226 22.32 8.70 -1.35
CA LYS A 226 23.30 9.76 -1.14
C LYS A 226 22.70 10.94 -0.38
N VAL A 227 21.50 11.40 -0.75
CA VAL A 227 20.78 12.49 -0.09
C VAL A 227 20.49 12.15 1.36
N ALA A 228 19.88 10.99 1.63
CA ALA A 228 19.57 10.56 2.98
C ALA A 228 20.83 10.48 3.87
N PHE A 229 21.93 9.96 3.32
CA PHE A 229 23.19 9.85 4.02
C PHE A 229 23.81 11.22 4.29
N SER A 230 23.79 12.16 3.34
CA SER A 230 24.30 13.52 3.53
C SER A 230 23.55 14.30 4.63
N LEU A 231 22.25 14.05 4.78
CA LEU A 231 21.40 14.70 5.75
C LEU A 231 21.54 14.12 7.17
N LEU A 232 21.61 12.79 7.29
CA LEU A 232 21.43 12.07 8.54
C LEU A 232 22.71 11.38 9.04
N GLY A 233 23.71 11.17 8.20
CA GLY A 233 24.90 10.37 8.52
C GLY A 233 25.70 10.85 9.74
N HIS A 234 25.64 12.15 10.05
CA HIS A 234 26.32 12.75 11.21
C HIS A 234 25.63 12.53 12.56
N MET A 235 24.37 12.07 12.55
CA MET A 235 23.61 11.82 13.78
C MET A 235 24.07 10.53 14.46
N LYS A 236 23.79 10.37 15.78
CA LYS A 236 23.95 9.08 16.46
C LYS A 236 23.17 8.00 15.71
N GLY A 237 23.82 6.91 15.30
CA GLY A 237 23.25 5.90 14.44
C GLY A 237 22.90 6.42 13.03
N GLY A 238 23.57 7.48 12.56
CA GLY A 238 23.29 8.19 11.33
C GLY A 238 23.13 7.32 10.08
N PRO A 239 24.06 6.40 9.80
CA PRO A 239 23.92 5.48 8.69
C PRO A 239 22.64 4.65 8.71
N ALA A 240 22.20 4.18 9.85
CA ALA A 240 20.95 3.42 9.96
C ALA A 240 19.70 4.31 9.79
N LYS A 241 19.72 5.55 10.28
CA LYS A 241 18.66 6.53 10.00
C LYS A 241 18.61 6.90 8.52
N ALA A 242 19.78 7.07 7.90
CA ALA A 242 19.88 7.31 6.46
C ALA A 242 19.34 6.13 5.66
N ALA A 243 19.62 4.90 6.10
CA ALA A 243 19.06 3.68 5.50
C ALA A 243 17.52 3.69 5.56
N VAL A 244 16.92 4.04 6.70
CA VAL A 244 15.45 4.13 6.84
C VAL A 244 14.85 5.14 5.85
N VAL A 245 15.44 6.33 5.72
CA VAL A 245 14.94 7.35 4.81
C VAL A 245 15.19 6.97 3.34
N ALA A 246 16.37 6.43 3.03
CA ALA A 246 16.70 5.99 1.68
C ALA A 246 15.81 4.84 1.20
N SER A 247 15.62 3.82 2.07
CA SER A 247 14.74 2.69 1.80
C SER A 247 13.29 3.13 1.68
N GLY A 248 12.85 4.11 2.49
CA GLY A 248 11.54 4.72 2.36
C GLY A 248 11.34 5.42 1.02
N LEU A 249 12.27 6.26 0.60
CA LEU A 249 12.21 6.96 -0.69
C LEU A 249 12.29 6.00 -1.90
N SER A 250 13.09 4.94 -1.80
CA SER A 250 13.16 3.89 -2.83
C SER A 250 11.89 3.03 -2.82
N GLY A 251 11.36 2.72 -1.64
CA GLY A 251 10.11 1.99 -1.44
C GLY A 251 8.88 2.67 -2.02
N LEU A 252 8.85 4.03 -2.03
CA LEU A 252 7.83 4.81 -2.75
C LEU A 252 7.69 4.40 -4.21
N VAL A 253 8.75 3.85 -4.80
CA VAL A 253 8.86 3.59 -6.24
C VAL A 253 8.79 2.10 -6.54
N SER A 254 9.40 1.25 -5.69
CA SER A 254 9.50 -0.20 -5.95
C SER A 254 8.19 -0.96 -5.69
N GLY A 255 7.38 -0.51 -4.74
CA GLY A 255 6.12 -1.16 -4.35
C GLY A 255 6.27 -2.58 -3.77
N SER A 256 7.49 -3.11 -3.64
CA SER A 256 7.82 -4.45 -3.11
C SER A 256 8.87 -4.34 -2.01
N SER A 257 8.57 -4.93 -0.82
CA SER A 257 9.52 -4.98 0.30
C SER A 257 10.78 -5.76 -0.04
N ILE A 258 10.63 -6.88 -0.72
CA ILE A 258 11.74 -7.77 -1.08
C ILE A 258 12.67 -7.08 -2.09
N ALA A 259 12.12 -6.54 -3.18
CA ALA A 259 12.88 -5.80 -4.19
C ALA A 259 13.62 -4.61 -3.56
N ASN A 260 12.96 -3.88 -2.66
CA ASN A 260 13.55 -2.74 -1.97
C ASN A 260 14.70 -3.16 -1.03
N VAL A 261 14.53 -4.23 -0.22
CA VAL A 261 15.62 -4.79 0.61
C VAL A 261 16.83 -5.16 -0.23
N VAL A 262 16.63 -5.71 -1.41
CA VAL A 262 17.75 -6.11 -2.26
C VAL A 262 18.42 -4.90 -2.89
N THR A 263 17.66 -3.94 -3.37
CA THR A 263 18.21 -2.75 -4.05
C THR A 263 18.94 -1.84 -3.06
N THR A 264 18.28 -1.46 -1.96
CA THR A 264 18.85 -0.53 -0.97
C THR A 264 19.74 -1.25 0.05
N GLY A 265 19.34 -2.43 0.52
CA GLY A 265 20.03 -3.18 1.56
C GLY A 265 21.43 -3.64 1.19
N THR A 266 21.72 -3.87 -0.12
CA THR A 266 23.08 -4.17 -0.58
C THR A 266 24.08 -3.05 -0.25
N PHE A 267 23.62 -1.81 -0.14
CA PHE A 267 24.43 -0.66 0.24
C PHE A 267 24.26 -0.31 1.72
N THR A 268 23.04 -0.28 2.22
CA THR A 268 22.72 0.21 3.55
C THR A 268 23.13 -0.76 4.67
N ILE A 269 22.92 -2.07 4.47
CA ILE A 269 23.28 -3.09 5.48
C ILE A 269 24.79 -3.13 5.75
N PRO A 270 25.68 -3.21 4.74
CA PRO A 270 27.12 -3.13 4.98
C PRO A 270 27.53 -1.83 5.68
N LEU A 271 26.90 -0.71 5.32
CA LEU A 271 27.17 0.59 5.91
C LEU A 271 26.78 0.63 7.40
N MET A 272 25.62 0.11 7.76
CA MET A 272 25.17 -0.02 9.15
C MET A 272 26.12 -0.92 9.98
N LYS A 273 26.59 -2.03 9.40
CA LYS A 273 27.56 -2.92 10.07
C LYS A 273 28.89 -2.24 10.34
N ARG A 274 29.39 -1.41 9.43
CA ARG A 274 30.65 -0.65 9.62
C ARG A 274 30.60 0.32 10.81
N VAL A 275 29.45 0.90 11.09
CA VAL A 275 29.29 1.80 12.24
C VAL A 275 28.91 1.08 13.54
N GLY A 276 28.92 -0.25 13.54
CA GLY A 276 28.77 -1.08 14.74
C GLY A 276 27.42 -1.74 14.95
N PHE A 277 26.47 -1.65 14.01
CA PHE A 277 25.25 -2.44 14.11
C PHE A 277 25.52 -3.93 13.88
N PRO A 278 25.06 -4.82 14.77
CA PRO A 278 25.06 -6.26 14.50
C PRO A 278 24.32 -6.60 13.21
N GLY A 279 24.76 -7.62 12.46
CA GLY A 279 24.13 -8.01 11.19
C GLY A 279 22.63 -8.25 11.29
N THR A 280 22.17 -8.91 12.36
CA THR A 280 20.74 -9.13 12.63
C THR A 280 19.95 -7.82 12.75
N LYS A 281 20.49 -6.83 13.48
CA LYS A 281 19.84 -5.53 13.66
C LYS A 281 19.90 -4.68 12.38
N ALA A 282 21.03 -4.72 11.66
CA ALA A 282 21.16 -4.02 10.39
C ALA A 282 20.17 -4.56 9.34
N GLY A 283 20.05 -5.89 9.23
CA GLY A 283 19.05 -6.53 8.39
C GLY A 283 17.62 -6.18 8.82
N ALA A 284 17.33 -6.22 10.12
CA ALA A 284 16.01 -5.89 10.66
C ALA A 284 15.57 -4.43 10.39
N VAL A 285 16.50 -3.47 10.49
CA VAL A 285 16.22 -2.06 10.17
C VAL A 285 15.85 -1.91 8.70
N GLU A 286 16.59 -2.58 7.80
CA GLU A 286 16.33 -2.54 6.37
C GLU A 286 14.98 -3.18 6.02
N VAL A 287 14.66 -4.34 6.61
CA VAL A 287 13.35 -5.00 6.47
C VAL A 287 12.23 -4.06 6.87
N ALA A 288 12.26 -3.53 8.09
CA ALA A 288 11.23 -2.65 8.61
C ALA A 288 11.08 -1.34 7.80
N ALA A 289 12.18 -0.81 7.24
CA ALA A 289 12.13 0.35 6.37
C ALA A 289 11.53 0.06 5.00
N SER A 290 11.88 -1.09 4.42
CA SER A 290 11.39 -1.53 3.11
C SER A 290 9.90 -1.87 3.16
N THR A 291 9.45 -2.51 4.21
CA THR A 291 8.03 -2.84 4.48
C THR A 291 7.20 -1.57 4.59
N ASN A 292 7.66 -0.56 5.32
CA ASN A 292 7.00 0.74 5.38
C ASN A 292 6.92 1.45 4.02
N GLY A 293 7.83 1.19 3.09
CA GLY A 293 7.80 1.75 1.74
C GLY A 293 6.50 1.46 1.01
N GLN A 294 5.95 0.25 1.19
CA GLN A 294 4.68 -0.15 0.59
C GLN A 294 3.46 0.61 1.13
N LEU A 295 3.56 1.18 2.34
CA LEU A 295 2.50 1.97 2.97
C LEU A 295 2.54 3.44 2.55
N THR A 296 3.59 3.88 1.86
CA THR A 296 3.90 5.30 1.73
C THR A 296 3.41 5.87 0.40
N PRO A 297 2.48 6.86 0.44
CA PRO A 297 2.07 7.57 -0.76
C PRO A 297 3.24 8.33 -1.45
N PRO A 298 3.18 8.59 -2.78
CA PRO A 298 2.01 8.50 -3.64
C PRO A 298 1.86 7.17 -4.39
N ILE A 299 2.87 6.29 -4.49
CA ILE A 299 2.76 5.08 -5.32
C ILE A 299 2.25 3.92 -4.47
N MET A 300 2.81 3.71 -3.27
CA MET A 300 2.42 2.63 -2.36
C MET A 300 2.66 1.23 -2.97
N GLY A 301 2.25 0.18 -2.29
CA GLY A 301 2.20 -1.17 -2.86
C GLY A 301 1.01 -1.37 -3.79
N ALA A 302 1.06 -2.36 -4.68
CA ALA A 302 0.01 -2.65 -5.65
C ALA A 302 -1.39 -2.85 -5.02
N ALA A 303 -1.46 -3.28 -3.77
CA ALA A 303 -2.72 -3.42 -3.02
C ALA A 303 -3.46 -2.10 -2.79
N ALA A 304 -2.77 -0.96 -2.70
CA ALA A 304 -3.41 0.33 -2.51
C ALA A 304 -4.30 0.74 -3.70
N PHE A 305 -3.94 0.30 -4.89
CA PHE A 305 -4.75 0.54 -6.08
C PHE A 305 -6.03 -0.29 -6.10
N LEU A 306 -6.00 -1.49 -5.52
CA LEU A 306 -7.19 -2.31 -5.34
C LEU A 306 -8.20 -1.68 -4.39
N MET A 307 -7.74 -0.87 -3.42
CA MET A 307 -8.63 -0.15 -2.51
C MET A 307 -9.56 0.82 -3.25
N VAL A 308 -9.12 1.41 -4.37
CA VAL A 308 -9.96 2.29 -5.20
C VAL A 308 -11.23 1.56 -5.65
N GLU A 309 -11.07 0.34 -6.14
CA GLU A 309 -12.18 -0.47 -6.65
C GLU A 309 -13.01 -1.11 -5.52
N TYR A 310 -12.35 -1.62 -4.48
CA TYR A 310 -13.05 -2.32 -3.39
C TYR A 310 -13.79 -1.37 -2.43
N VAL A 311 -13.27 -0.16 -2.24
CA VAL A 311 -13.87 0.85 -1.37
C VAL A 311 -14.78 1.80 -2.15
N GLY A 312 -14.59 1.93 -3.47
CA GLY A 312 -15.36 2.85 -4.32
C GLY A 312 -14.98 4.32 -4.14
N ILE A 313 -13.73 4.62 -3.80
CA ILE A 313 -13.24 6.00 -3.58
C ILE A 313 -12.11 6.35 -4.54
N SER A 314 -11.84 7.64 -4.70
CA SER A 314 -10.72 8.09 -5.54
C SER A 314 -9.36 7.69 -4.95
N TYR A 315 -8.36 7.51 -5.82
CA TYR A 315 -7.01 7.20 -5.37
C TYR A 315 -6.41 8.32 -4.49
N VAL A 316 -6.80 9.56 -4.71
CA VAL A 316 -6.39 10.70 -3.88
C VAL A 316 -6.91 10.57 -2.45
N GLU A 317 -8.10 10.04 -2.26
CA GLU A 317 -8.67 9.77 -0.92
C GLU A 317 -7.92 8.63 -0.23
N VAL A 318 -7.54 7.58 -0.96
CA VAL A 318 -6.67 6.52 -0.44
C VAL A 318 -5.32 7.09 0.01
N ILE A 319 -4.69 7.94 -0.83
CA ILE A 319 -3.44 8.65 -0.49
C ILE A 319 -3.61 9.48 0.80
N LYS A 320 -4.68 10.27 0.90
CA LYS A 320 -4.95 11.10 2.10
C LYS A 320 -5.06 10.23 3.35
N ALA A 321 -5.83 9.15 3.29
CA ALA A 321 -6.02 8.25 4.41
C ALA A 321 -4.72 7.55 4.85
N ALA A 322 -3.86 7.18 3.91
CA ALA A 322 -2.61 6.48 4.20
C ALA A 322 -1.46 7.41 4.66
N LEU A 323 -1.52 8.71 4.35
CA LEU A 323 -0.40 9.64 4.50
C LEU A 323 0.09 9.79 5.94
N LEU A 324 -0.82 10.13 6.87
CA LEU A 324 -0.44 10.38 8.26
C LEU A 324 0.03 9.11 8.97
N PRO A 325 -0.63 7.94 8.87
CA PRO A 325 -0.14 6.69 9.43
C PRO A 325 1.25 6.29 8.92
N ALA A 326 1.51 6.45 7.62
CA ALA A 326 2.81 6.16 7.03
C ALA A 326 3.91 7.06 7.61
N LEU A 327 3.68 8.37 7.67
CA LEU A 327 4.64 9.32 8.26
C LEU A 327 4.93 9.02 9.73
N ILE A 328 3.90 8.72 10.53
CA ILE A 328 4.02 8.34 11.94
C ILE A 328 4.88 7.08 12.08
N SER A 329 4.65 6.08 11.21
CA SER A 329 5.43 4.83 11.22
C SER A 329 6.92 5.07 10.94
N TYR A 330 7.27 5.95 9.97
CA TYR A 330 8.67 6.32 9.72
C TYR A 330 9.30 7.11 10.87
N ILE A 331 8.59 8.05 11.45
CA ILE A 331 9.06 8.80 12.62
C ILE A 331 9.40 7.84 13.78
N ALA A 332 8.51 6.85 13.99
CA ALA A 332 8.74 5.81 15.00
C ALA A 332 9.98 4.96 14.69
N LEU A 333 10.16 4.52 13.45
CA LEU A 333 11.30 3.70 13.05
C LEU A 333 12.63 4.46 13.19
N ILE A 334 12.69 5.70 12.74
CA ILE A 334 13.87 6.56 12.90
C ILE A 334 14.19 6.72 14.40
N TYR A 335 13.16 6.83 15.24
CA TYR A 335 13.36 6.96 16.69
C TYR A 335 13.79 5.63 17.33
N ILE A 336 13.24 4.48 16.92
CA ILE A 336 13.71 3.15 17.37
C ILE A 336 15.19 2.97 17.04
N VAL A 337 15.59 3.29 15.81
CA VAL A 337 17.00 3.25 15.39
C VAL A 337 17.87 4.20 16.23
N HIS A 338 17.34 5.37 16.58
CA HIS A 338 18.03 6.31 17.47
C HIS A 338 18.24 5.71 18.88
N LEU A 339 17.21 5.11 19.46
CA LEU A 339 17.30 4.47 20.78
C LEU A 339 18.28 3.29 20.75
N GLU A 340 18.26 2.48 19.70
CA GLU A 340 19.23 1.39 19.53
C GLU A 340 20.67 1.89 19.45
N ALA A 341 20.91 2.97 18.71
CA ALA A 341 22.23 3.61 18.65
C ALA A 341 22.67 4.20 20.01
N CYS A 342 21.73 4.78 20.77
CA CYS A 342 22.00 5.27 22.13
C CYS A 342 22.35 4.14 23.11
N LYS A 343 21.62 3.01 23.05
CA LYS A 343 21.90 1.81 23.85
C LYS A 343 23.32 1.26 23.60
N ALA A 344 23.73 1.29 22.30
CA ALA A 344 25.03 0.79 21.90
C ALA A 344 26.17 1.81 22.04
N GLY A 345 25.89 3.02 22.55
CA GLY A 345 26.91 4.08 22.71
C GLY A 345 27.51 4.59 21.38
N MET A 346 26.77 4.43 20.27
CA MET A 346 27.26 4.80 18.95
C MET A 346 27.40 6.32 18.80
N THR A 347 28.38 6.73 18.02
CA THR A 347 28.60 8.13 17.62
C THR A 347 28.16 8.33 16.15
N GLY A 348 27.94 9.58 15.74
CA GLY A 348 27.74 9.92 14.33
C GLY A 348 29.09 10.00 13.59
N LEU A 349 29.04 9.97 12.27
CA LEU A 349 30.19 10.20 11.41
C LEU A 349 30.59 11.70 11.41
N PRO A 350 31.87 12.03 11.28
CA PRO A 350 32.31 13.42 11.23
C PRO A 350 31.76 14.13 10.00
N ARG A 351 31.38 15.40 10.19
CA ARG A 351 31.01 16.30 9.08
C ARG A 351 32.23 17.04 8.55
N ARG A 352 32.30 17.29 7.25
CA ARG A 352 33.31 18.19 6.65
C ARG A 352 33.21 19.61 7.19
N HIS A 353 31.99 20.10 7.37
CA HIS A 353 31.71 21.41 7.93
C HIS A 353 30.72 21.28 9.08
N THR A 354 31.05 21.84 10.24
CA THR A 354 30.15 21.91 11.39
C THR A 354 29.40 23.24 11.40
N PRO A 355 28.13 23.27 10.97
CA PRO A 355 27.34 24.51 10.98
C PRO A 355 27.03 24.89 12.44
N THR A 356 26.96 26.19 12.72
CA THR A 356 26.46 26.69 13.99
C THR A 356 24.98 26.33 14.17
N LEU A 357 24.49 26.31 15.42
CA LEU A 357 23.07 26.02 15.70
C LEU A 357 22.12 26.94 14.91
N VAL A 358 22.46 28.22 14.79
CA VAL A 358 21.67 29.19 14.02
C VAL A 358 21.67 28.85 12.53
N GLN A 359 22.83 28.53 11.96
CA GLN A 359 22.93 28.11 10.57
C GLN A 359 22.18 26.82 10.30
N SER A 360 22.21 25.85 11.23
CA SER A 360 21.47 24.61 11.11
C SER A 360 19.96 24.85 11.15
N LEU A 361 19.48 25.71 12.05
CA LEU A 361 18.08 26.07 12.18
C LEU A 361 17.58 26.84 10.94
N LEU A 362 18.35 27.83 10.49
CA LEU A 362 18.04 28.61 9.26
C LEU A 362 18.02 27.73 8.02
N SER A 363 18.99 26.80 7.90
CA SER A 363 19.02 25.85 6.78
C SER A 363 17.82 24.90 6.80
N PHE A 364 17.47 24.36 7.97
CA PHE A 364 16.30 23.48 8.14
C PHE A 364 14.99 24.22 7.83
N THR A 365 14.79 25.39 8.46
CA THR A 365 13.60 26.21 8.23
C THR A 365 13.53 26.70 6.79
N GLY A 366 14.66 27.12 6.20
CA GLY A 366 14.73 27.54 4.81
C GLY A 366 14.44 26.39 3.84
N THR A 367 14.87 25.17 4.16
CA THR A 367 14.55 23.97 3.33
C THR A 367 13.08 23.66 3.38
N ILE A 368 12.47 23.64 4.56
CA ILE A 368 11.02 23.38 4.72
C ILE A 368 10.21 24.49 4.05
N LEU A 369 10.54 25.75 4.32
CA LEU A 369 9.85 26.88 3.71
C LEU A 369 9.99 26.88 2.19
N GLY A 370 11.20 26.58 1.67
CA GLY A 370 11.43 26.43 0.25
C GLY A 370 10.62 25.31 -0.37
N LEU A 371 10.54 24.16 0.30
CA LEU A 371 9.71 23.04 -0.16
C LEU A 371 8.22 23.41 -0.17
N CYS A 372 7.72 24.05 0.89
CA CYS A 372 6.33 24.52 0.96
C CYS A 372 6.04 25.56 -0.13
N VAL A 373 6.94 26.51 -0.36
CA VAL A 373 6.78 27.53 -1.40
C VAL A 373 6.79 26.90 -2.79
N ILE A 374 7.70 25.95 -3.06
CA ILE A 374 7.74 25.25 -4.35
C ILE A 374 6.46 24.42 -4.55
N SER A 375 6.01 23.69 -3.53
CA SER A 375 4.77 22.89 -3.59
C SER A 375 3.55 23.80 -3.83
N ALA A 376 3.46 24.91 -3.10
CA ALA A 376 2.40 25.90 -3.30
C ALA A 376 2.48 26.56 -4.69
N ALA A 377 3.67 26.91 -5.15
CA ALA A 377 3.86 27.51 -6.47
C ALA A 377 3.47 26.53 -7.60
N VAL A 378 3.80 25.25 -7.46
CA VAL A 378 3.38 24.21 -8.40
C VAL A 378 1.87 24.04 -8.35
N TYR A 379 1.29 23.85 -7.17
CA TYR A 379 -0.15 23.59 -7.02
C TYR A 379 -1.01 24.77 -7.48
N TYR A 380 -0.76 25.96 -6.91
CA TYR A 380 -1.55 27.15 -7.25
C TYR A 380 -1.17 27.74 -8.59
N GLY A 381 0.13 27.71 -8.98
CA GLY A 381 0.60 28.25 -10.25
C GLY A 381 0.05 27.46 -11.45
N VAL A 382 -0.02 26.16 -11.36
CA VAL A 382 -0.59 25.31 -12.41
C VAL A 382 -2.11 25.45 -12.44
N GLY A 383 -2.79 25.46 -11.27
CA GLY A 383 -4.23 25.71 -11.17
C GLY A 383 -4.59 27.07 -11.80
N TRP A 384 -3.90 28.13 -11.40
CA TRP A 384 -4.09 29.48 -11.98
C TRP A 384 -3.81 29.54 -13.49
N THR A 385 -2.81 28.81 -13.99
CA THR A 385 -2.54 28.72 -15.41
C THR A 385 -3.75 28.11 -16.16
N LYS A 386 -4.39 27.12 -15.58
CA LYS A 386 -5.59 26.49 -16.13
C LYS A 386 -6.78 27.45 -16.14
N ASP A 387 -7.00 28.17 -15.04
CA ASP A 387 -8.10 29.15 -14.92
C ASP A 387 -7.96 30.33 -15.90
N VAL A 388 -6.71 30.78 -16.16
CA VAL A 388 -6.44 31.93 -17.02
C VAL A 388 -6.37 31.56 -18.50
N PHE A 389 -5.74 30.44 -18.85
CA PHE A 389 -5.42 30.07 -20.24
C PHE A 389 -6.33 28.95 -20.80
N GLY A 390 -7.21 28.36 -20.01
CA GLY A 390 -8.11 27.28 -20.42
C GLY A 390 -7.38 26.15 -21.13
N ASP A 391 -7.79 25.81 -22.36
CA ASP A 391 -7.22 24.71 -23.15
C ASP A 391 -5.72 24.92 -23.50
N ALA A 392 -5.23 26.15 -23.49
CA ALA A 392 -3.82 26.47 -23.74
C ALA A 392 -2.93 26.21 -22.50
N ALA A 393 -3.49 25.91 -21.34
CA ALA A 393 -2.73 25.65 -20.13
C ALA A 393 -1.82 24.42 -20.27
N THR A 394 -2.32 23.31 -20.85
CA THR A 394 -1.56 22.07 -20.99
C THR A 394 -0.26 22.25 -21.78
N PRO A 395 -0.23 22.86 -22.98
CA PRO A 395 1.02 23.11 -23.67
C PRO A 395 1.94 24.09 -22.93
N ILE A 396 1.39 25.11 -22.24
CA ILE A 396 2.19 26.07 -21.45
C ILE A 396 2.91 25.35 -20.30
N VAL A 397 2.19 24.54 -19.55
CA VAL A 397 2.77 23.78 -18.43
C VAL A 397 3.76 22.73 -18.93
N THR A 398 3.49 22.08 -20.06
CA THR A 398 4.44 21.14 -20.68
C THR A 398 5.76 21.85 -21.05
N VAL A 399 5.70 23.02 -21.68
CA VAL A 399 6.90 23.80 -22.01
C VAL A 399 7.64 24.23 -20.73
N ALA A 400 6.91 24.70 -19.72
CA ALA A 400 7.51 25.09 -18.44
C ALA A 400 8.21 23.90 -17.76
N LEU A 401 7.61 22.70 -17.80
CA LEU A 401 8.19 21.46 -17.29
C LEU A 401 9.48 21.08 -18.05
N LEU A 402 9.50 21.20 -19.37
CA LEU A 402 10.69 20.94 -20.18
C LEU A 402 11.82 21.93 -19.87
N ILE A 403 11.51 23.22 -19.71
CA ILE A 403 12.47 24.22 -19.30
C ILE A 403 13.02 23.90 -17.90
N ALA A 404 12.15 23.58 -16.95
CA ALA A 404 12.56 23.19 -15.61
C ALA A 404 13.47 21.95 -15.64
N TYR A 405 13.13 20.94 -16.44
CA TYR A 405 13.95 19.75 -16.62
C TYR A 405 15.36 20.10 -17.12
N VAL A 406 15.48 20.85 -18.21
CA VAL A 406 16.80 21.23 -18.77
C VAL A 406 17.61 22.07 -17.76
N ALA A 407 16.96 22.98 -17.04
CA ALA A 407 17.59 23.75 -15.98
C ALA A 407 18.10 22.85 -14.83
N LEU A 408 17.31 21.92 -14.38
CA LEU A 408 17.69 20.98 -13.31
C LEU A 408 18.79 20.00 -13.76
N VAL A 409 18.75 19.51 -15.00
CA VAL A 409 19.83 18.69 -15.56
C VAL A 409 21.14 19.51 -15.63
N ARG A 410 21.09 20.80 -15.98
CA ARG A 410 22.26 21.67 -15.96
C ARG A 410 22.85 21.85 -14.56
N VAL A 411 21.97 22.03 -13.56
CA VAL A 411 22.38 22.08 -12.15
C VAL A 411 23.02 20.75 -11.75
N SER A 412 22.36 19.65 -12.09
CA SER A 412 22.81 18.29 -11.80
C SER A 412 24.19 17.99 -12.41
N ALA A 413 24.42 18.34 -13.70
CA ALA A 413 25.68 18.16 -14.38
C ALA A 413 26.85 18.92 -13.70
N LYS A 414 26.58 20.13 -13.16
CA LYS A 414 27.58 20.91 -12.42
C LYS A 414 27.98 20.26 -11.10
N TYR A 415 27.02 19.67 -10.36
CA TYR A 415 27.25 19.15 -9.02
C TYR A 415 27.46 17.63 -8.99
N ALA A 416 27.26 16.90 -10.10
CA ALA A 416 27.47 15.47 -10.16
C ALA A 416 28.91 15.05 -9.88
N ALA A 417 29.90 15.84 -10.30
CA ALA A 417 31.31 15.60 -10.03
C ALA A 417 31.68 15.88 -8.57
N GLU A 418 31.05 16.86 -7.92
CA GLU A 418 31.30 17.22 -6.52
C GLU A 418 30.55 16.29 -5.55
N GLY A 419 29.36 15.80 -5.94
CA GLY A 419 28.54 14.84 -5.20
C GLY A 419 28.85 13.38 -5.49
N GLY A 420 29.85 13.11 -6.33
CA GLY A 420 30.29 11.78 -6.76
C GLY A 420 30.95 10.98 -5.62
N MET A 421 30.12 10.47 -4.69
CA MET A 421 30.53 9.44 -3.77
C MET A 421 30.48 8.12 -4.52
N GLU A 422 31.63 7.49 -4.78
CA GLU A 422 31.68 6.05 -5.01
C GLU A 422 31.20 5.41 -3.70
N ILE A 423 30.06 4.71 -3.77
CA ILE A 423 29.45 4.08 -2.58
C ILE A 423 30.38 3.01 -1.98
N ASP A 424 31.39 2.58 -2.75
CA ASP A 424 32.43 1.63 -2.34
C ASP A 424 33.64 2.28 -1.65
N ALA A 425 33.80 3.60 -1.67
CA ALA A 425 34.87 4.26 -0.96
C ALA A 425 34.68 4.10 0.56
N GLU A 426 35.74 3.92 1.31
CA GLU A 426 35.73 3.96 2.78
C GLU A 426 35.11 5.30 3.21
N LEU A 427 33.82 5.27 3.61
CA LEU A 427 33.08 6.44 4.04
C LEU A 427 33.65 6.90 5.39
N THR A 428 34.61 7.77 5.37
CA THR A 428 35.22 8.38 6.54
C THR A 428 34.49 9.65 6.97
N GLU A 429 33.83 10.34 6.03
CA GLU A 429 33.15 11.62 6.27
C GLU A 429 31.79 11.70 5.58
N VAL A 430 30.87 12.49 6.16
CA VAL A 430 29.54 12.75 5.58
C VAL A 430 29.67 13.82 4.50
N PRO A 431 29.16 13.59 3.26
CA PRO A 431 29.18 14.59 2.19
C PRO A 431 28.30 15.80 2.52
N ASP A 432 28.61 16.94 1.91
CA ASP A 432 27.83 18.16 2.09
C ASP A 432 26.43 18.03 1.46
N PRO A 433 25.33 18.30 2.21
CA PRO A 433 23.97 18.13 1.73
C PRO A 433 23.61 18.97 0.49
N GLY A 434 24.12 20.22 0.43
CA GLY A 434 23.79 21.16 -0.63
C GLY A 434 24.14 20.66 -2.05
N PRO A 435 25.41 20.33 -2.33
CA PRO A 435 25.83 19.73 -3.61
C PRO A 435 25.13 18.40 -3.88
N THR A 436 25.00 17.55 -2.86
CA THR A 436 24.38 16.22 -3.02
C THR A 436 22.92 16.31 -3.43
N ILE A 437 22.11 17.19 -2.80
CA ILE A 437 20.71 17.38 -3.19
C ILE A 437 20.61 17.93 -4.62
N LYS A 438 21.47 18.89 -4.97
CA LYS A 438 21.45 19.48 -6.32
C LYS A 438 21.87 18.53 -7.43
N SER A 439 22.58 17.44 -7.11
CA SER A 439 23.10 16.48 -8.10
C SER A 439 22.03 15.63 -8.80
N GLY A 440 20.77 15.60 -8.31
CA GLY A 440 19.74 14.71 -8.87
C GLY A 440 18.30 15.24 -8.74
N LEU A 441 18.08 16.55 -8.57
CA LEU A 441 16.74 17.13 -8.41
C LEU A 441 15.79 16.81 -9.57
N HIS A 442 16.31 16.57 -10.78
CA HIS A 442 15.50 16.22 -11.95
C HIS A 442 14.76 14.88 -11.81
N PHE A 443 15.23 13.96 -10.94
CA PHE A 443 14.54 12.70 -10.64
C PHE A 443 13.21 12.90 -9.89
N LEU A 444 12.98 14.06 -9.29
CA LEU A 444 11.71 14.35 -8.61
C LEU A 444 10.62 14.81 -9.59
N LEU A 445 10.98 15.31 -10.78
CA LEU A 445 10.02 15.83 -11.75
C LEU A 445 8.95 14.83 -12.20
N PRO A 446 9.27 13.54 -12.49
CA PRO A 446 8.25 12.56 -12.85
C PRO A 446 7.23 12.32 -11.74
N ILE A 447 7.68 12.39 -10.48
CA ILE A 447 6.78 12.29 -9.31
C ILE A 447 5.87 13.52 -9.23
N VAL A 448 6.40 14.72 -9.52
CA VAL A 448 5.60 15.95 -9.61
C VAL A 448 4.55 15.84 -10.72
N VAL A 449 4.93 15.31 -11.90
CA VAL A 449 3.97 15.06 -13.00
C VAL A 449 2.88 14.09 -12.58
N LEU A 450 3.25 12.97 -11.93
CA LEU A 450 2.29 11.99 -11.42
C LEU A 450 1.29 12.62 -10.45
N VAL A 451 1.79 13.33 -9.43
CA VAL A 451 0.96 13.97 -8.41
C VAL A 451 0.06 15.04 -9.04
N TRP A 452 0.58 15.82 -9.98
CA TRP A 452 -0.23 16.81 -10.69
C TRP A 452 -1.37 16.16 -11.48
N CYS A 453 -1.07 15.15 -12.31
CA CYS A 453 -2.10 14.44 -13.08
C CYS A 453 -3.21 13.88 -12.18
N LEU A 454 -2.83 13.36 -11.00
CA LEU A 454 -3.79 12.81 -10.03
C LEU A 454 -4.62 13.88 -9.32
N THR A 455 -4.01 15.00 -8.90
CA THR A 455 -4.65 15.95 -7.97
C THR A 455 -5.26 17.16 -8.67
N VAL A 456 -4.62 17.69 -9.69
CA VAL A 456 -5.05 18.91 -10.41
C VAL A 456 -5.87 18.56 -11.64
N GLU A 457 -5.34 17.67 -12.49
CA GLU A 457 -6.07 17.22 -13.69
C GLU A 457 -7.14 16.17 -13.36
N ARG A 458 -7.08 15.56 -12.18
CA ARG A 458 -8.01 14.51 -11.72
C ARG A 458 -8.15 13.34 -12.71
N PHE A 459 -7.05 13.00 -13.37
CA PHE A 459 -7.01 11.84 -14.25
C PHE A 459 -7.11 10.55 -13.44
N SER A 460 -7.57 9.48 -14.12
CA SER A 460 -7.52 8.14 -13.53
C SER A 460 -6.08 7.77 -13.15
N PRO A 461 -5.88 6.88 -12.16
CA PRO A 461 -4.54 6.42 -11.78
C PRO A 461 -3.72 5.88 -12.97
N GLY A 462 -4.36 5.15 -13.89
CA GLY A 462 -3.73 4.61 -15.09
C GLY A 462 -3.22 5.70 -16.04
N LEU A 463 -4.06 6.67 -16.37
CA LEU A 463 -3.67 7.77 -17.26
C LEU A 463 -2.60 8.66 -16.63
N SER A 464 -2.66 8.88 -15.31
CA SER A 464 -1.65 9.64 -14.56
C SER A 464 -0.29 8.93 -14.58
N ALA A 465 -0.28 7.61 -14.34
CA ALA A 465 0.92 6.79 -14.42
C ALA A 465 1.47 6.74 -15.85
N PHE A 466 0.61 6.70 -16.87
CA PHE A 466 1.02 6.76 -18.28
C PHE A 466 1.79 8.04 -18.57
N TRP A 467 1.27 9.23 -18.24
CA TRP A 467 1.97 10.50 -18.51
C TRP A 467 3.28 10.63 -17.71
N ALA A 468 3.30 10.18 -16.46
CA ALA A 468 4.54 10.12 -15.68
C ALA A 468 5.58 9.19 -16.32
N THR A 469 5.13 8.03 -16.85
CA THR A 469 6.00 7.07 -17.56
C THR A 469 6.50 7.63 -18.88
N VAL A 470 5.67 8.32 -19.66
CA VAL A 470 6.11 9.01 -20.89
C VAL A 470 7.18 10.04 -20.58
N PHE A 471 7.01 10.81 -19.52
CA PHE A 471 8.02 11.76 -19.09
C PHE A 471 9.32 11.08 -18.61
N MET A 472 9.21 9.92 -17.93
CA MET A 472 10.38 9.08 -17.59
C MET A 472 11.11 8.53 -18.83
N ILE A 473 10.38 8.10 -19.86
CA ILE A 473 10.98 7.70 -21.15
C ILE A 473 11.79 8.85 -21.73
N PHE A 474 11.22 10.05 -21.72
CA PHE A 474 11.92 11.25 -22.18
C PHE A 474 13.21 11.54 -21.38
N ILE A 475 13.15 11.42 -20.03
CA ILE A 475 14.33 11.58 -19.17
C ILE A 475 15.41 10.54 -19.48
N LEU A 476 15.06 9.26 -19.56
CA LEU A 476 16.02 8.18 -19.83
C LEU A 476 16.80 8.38 -21.13
N ILE A 477 16.09 8.83 -22.18
CA ILE A 477 16.73 9.08 -23.50
C ILE A 477 17.61 10.32 -23.45
N THR A 478 17.18 11.39 -22.73
CA THR A 478 17.79 12.71 -22.87
C THR A 478 18.76 13.11 -21.79
N GLN A 479 18.67 12.52 -20.56
CA GLN A 479 19.51 12.95 -19.44
C GLN A 479 21.02 12.80 -19.72
N ARG A 480 21.47 11.64 -20.25
CA ARG A 480 22.88 11.36 -20.53
C ARG A 480 23.43 12.28 -21.63
N PRO A 481 22.79 12.38 -22.81
CA PRO A 481 23.27 13.30 -23.85
C PRO A 481 23.26 14.76 -23.42
N LEU A 482 22.26 15.22 -22.66
CA LEU A 482 22.23 16.59 -22.15
C LEU A 482 23.38 16.88 -21.17
N MET A 483 23.65 15.94 -20.22
CA MET A 483 24.80 16.07 -19.31
C MET A 483 26.12 16.09 -20.07
N THR A 484 26.27 15.24 -21.09
CA THR A 484 27.47 15.19 -21.94
C THR A 484 27.69 16.52 -22.71
N LEU A 485 26.63 17.09 -23.30
CA LEU A 485 26.66 18.37 -23.95
C LEU A 485 27.07 19.52 -23.00
N MET A 486 26.49 19.51 -21.79
CA MET A 486 26.76 20.51 -20.77
C MET A 486 28.18 20.46 -20.22
N ASN A 487 28.74 19.25 -20.11
CA ASN A 487 30.10 18.99 -19.66
C ASN A 487 31.14 19.05 -20.80
N LYS A 488 30.68 19.35 -22.04
CA LYS A 488 31.53 19.45 -23.24
C LYS A 488 32.39 18.20 -23.50
N SER A 489 31.84 17.01 -23.19
CA SER A 489 32.48 15.73 -23.52
C SER A 489 32.18 15.31 -24.97
N ASN A 490 33.11 14.58 -25.62
CA ASN A 490 32.96 14.17 -27.02
C ASN A 490 32.16 12.89 -27.25
N ASP A 491 31.59 12.26 -26.19
CA ASP A 491 30.99 10.94 -26.26
C ASP A 491 29.47 10.99 -26.51
N LEU A 492 28.94 12.04 -27.16
CA LEU A 492 27.49 12.28 -27.31
C LEU A 492 26.74 11.09 -27.95
N ALA A 493 27.30 10.51 -29.02
CA ALA A 493 26.65 9.38 -29.72
C ALA A 493 26.57 8.11 -28.86
N GLU A 494 27.64 7.83 -28.10
CA GLU A 494 27.69 6.70 -27.20
C GLU A 494 26.70 6.85 -26.03
N GLN A 495 26.63 8.02 -25.42
CA GLN A 495 25.70 8.32 -24.33
C GLN A 495 24.23 8.35 -24.80
N THR A 496 23.96 8.77 -26.03
CA THR A 496 22.62 8.68 -26.63
C THR A 496 22.23 7.22 -26.83
N LYS A 497 23.13 6.38 -27.40
CA LYS A 497 22.88 4.94 -27.52
C LYS A 497 22.65 4.27 -26.16
N ALA A 498 23.43 4.63 -25.15
CA ALA A 498 23.27 4.13 -23.79
C ALA A 498 21.87 4.48 -23.21
N GLY A 499 21.36 5.69 -23.46
CA GLY A 499 20.00 6.08 -23.05
C GLY A 499 18.90 5.21 -23.67
N PHE A 500 19.00 4.88 -24.95
CA PHE A 500 18.06 3.95 -25.60
C PHE A 500 18.19 2.50 -25.08
N VAL A 501 19.41 2.05 -24.79
CA VAL A 501 19.62 0.75 -24.15
C VAL A 501 19.00 0.72 -22.75
N ASP A 502 19.23 1.74 -21.93
CA ASP A 502 18.61 1.88 -20.61
C ASP A 502 17.08 1.87 -20.67
N LEU A 503 16.50 2.53 -21.69
CA LEU A 503 15.05 2.47 -21.92
C LEU A 503 14.58 1.06 -22.24
N ALA A 504 15.20 0.38 -23.19
CA ALA A 504 14.83 -0.98 -23.58
C ALA A 504 14.95 -1.95 -22.41
N GLU A 505 16.06 -1.89 -21.66
CA GLU A 505 16.28 -2.72 -20.47
C GLU A 505 15.27 -2.44 -19.35
N SER A 506 14.86 -1.17 -19.13
CA SER A 506 13.85 -0.84 -18.13
C SER A 506 12.45 -1.31 -18.53
N LEU A 507 12.10 -1.26 -19.81
CA LEU A 507 10.86 -1.83 -20.34
C LEU A 507 10.79 -3.35 -20.11
N VAL A 508 11.89 -4.05 -20.38
CA VAL A 508 11.99 -5.50 -20.15
C VAL A 508 11.95 -5.83 -18.66
N SER A 509 12.70 -5.10 -17.83
CA SER A 509 12.76 -5.33 -16.38
C SER A 509 11.42 -5.05 -15.72
N GLY A 510 10.75 -3.93 -16.05
CA GLY A 510 9.42 -3.61 -15.54
C GLY A 510 8.37 -4.69 -15.83
N ALA A 511 8.34 -5.20 -17.06
CA ALA A 511 7.44 -6.30 -17.42
C ALA A 511 7.80 -7.61 -16.69
N ARG A 512 9.08 -7.90 -16.49
CA ARG A 512 9.50 -9.08 -15.73
C ARG A 512 9.06 -9.02 -14.26
N ASN A 513 9.14 -7.85 -13.64
CA ASN A 513 8.65 -7.63 -12.28
C ASN A 513 7.12 -7.82 -12.17
N MET A 514 6.39 -7.65 -13.28
CA MET A 514 4.95 -7.87 -13.33
C MET A 514 4.52 -9.32 -13.46
N ILE A 515 5.40 -10.27 -13.80
CA ILE A 515 5.03 -11.68 -13.98
C ILE A 515 4.37 -12.23 -12.71
N GLY A 516 5.05 -12.06 -11.56
CA GLY A 516 4.53 -12.51 -10.28
C GLY A 516 3.22 -11.82 -9.89
N ILE A 517 3.12 -10.51 -10.10
CA ILE A 517 1.92 -9.72 -9.76
C ILE A 517 0.73 -10.13 -10.64
N GLY A 518 0.92 -10.27 -11.95
CA GLY A 518 -0.13 -10.68 -12.87
C GLY A 518 -0.68 -12.08 -12.56
N VAL A 519 0.20 -13.03 -12.27
CA VAL A 519 -0.21 -14.39 -11.89
C VAL A 519 -0.85 -14.39 -10.49
N ALA A 520 -0.34 -13.59 -9.54
CA ALA A 520 -0.88 -13.48 -8.19
C ALA A 520 -2.31 -12.95 -8.18
N THR A 521 -2.57 -11.87 -8.92
CA THR A 521 -3.89 -11.24 -8.99
C THR A 521 -4.93 -12.15 -9.67
N ALA A 522 -4.51 -12.90 -10.70
CA ALA A 522 -5.35 -13.91 -11.33
C ALA A 522 -5.69 -15.08 -10.38
N ALA A 523 -4.69 -15.61 -9.67
CA ALA A 523 -4.89 -16.69 -8.71
C ALA A 523 -5.74 -16.24 -7.51
N ALA A 524 -5.52 -15.03 -6.98
CA ALA A 524 -6.35 -14.45 -5.93
C ALA A 524 -7.78 -14.19 -6.41
N GLY A 525 -7.97 -13.82 -7.69
CA GLY A 525 -9.29 -13.72 -8.31
C GLY A 525 -10.08 -15.04 -8.27
N THR A 526 -9.39 -16.19 -8.34
CA THR A 526 -10.05 -17.50 -8.14
C THR A 526 -10.66 -17.59 -6.73
N VAL A 527 -9.95 -17.14 -5.69
CA VAL A 527 -10.46 -17.15 -4.31
C VAL A 527 -11.66 -16.22 -4.18
N VAL A 528 -11.59 -15.01 -4.74
CA VAL A 528 -12.71 -14.05 -4.76
C VAL A 528 -13.94 -14.66 -5.42
N GLY A 529 -13.77 -15.26 -6.62
CA GLY A 529 -14.86 -15.91 -7.33
C GLY A 529 -15.46 -17.10 -6.57
N VAL A 530 -14.67 -17.84 -5.80
CA VAL A 530 -15.21 -18.90 -4.93
C VAL A 530 -16.01 -18.30 -3.78
N VAL A 531 -15.54 -17.23 -3.16
CA VAL A 531 -16.26 -16.54 -2.07
C VAL A 531 -17.63 -16.06 -2.53
N THR A 532 -17.71 -15.43 -3.72
CA THR A 532 -18.98 -14.97 -4.30
C THR A 532 -19.89 -16.13 -4.72
N LEU A 533 -19.33 -17.22 -5.27
CA LEU A 533 -20.08 -18.38 -5.74
C LEU A 533 -20.70 -19.20 -4.59
N THR A 534 -20.00 -19.30 -3.46
CA THR A 534 -20.38 -20.16 -2.32
C THR A 534 -21.05 -19.42 -1.18
N GLY A 535 -20.89 -18.09 -1.11
CA GLY A 535 -21.38 -17.27 -0.01
C GLY A 535 -20.62 -17.44 1.31
N ILE A 536 -19.42 -18.06 1.30
CA ILE A 536 -18.66 -18.34 2.54
C ILE A 536 -18.33 -17.07 3.34
N GLY A 537 -18.32 -15.90 2.71
CA GLY A 537 -18.10 -14.62 3.39
C GLY A 537 -19.12 -14.35 4.50
N LEU A 538 -20.38 -14.71 4.30
CA LEU A 538 -21.44 -14.58 5.32
C LEU A 538 -21.20 -15.53 6.49
N VAL A 539 -20.85 -16.78 6.19
CA VAL A 539 -20.53 -17.80 7.20
C VAL A 539 -19.31 -17.39 8.05
N MET A 540 -18.33 -16.73 7.44
CA MET A 540 -17.17 -16.19 8.18
C MET A 540 -17.59 -15.11 9.18
N THR A 541 -18.64 -14.34 8.90
CA THR A 541 -19.17 -13.32 9.83
C THR A 541 -19.71 -14.02 11.10
N ASP A 542 -20.56 -15.02 10.93
CA ASP A 542 -21.15 -15.77 12.05
C ASP A 542 -20.07 -16.50 12.88
N PHE A 543 -19.07 -17.07 12.19
CA PHE A 543 -17.95 -17.76 12.85
C PHE A 543 -17.09 -16.81 13.69
N VAL A 544 -16.75 -15.63 13.13
CA VAL A 544 -15.96 -14.62 13.85
C VAL A 544 -16.75 -14.03 14.99
N GLU A 545 -18.06 -13.79 14.83
CA GLU A 545 -18.95 -13.34 15.90
C GLU A 545 -18.99 -14.33 17.05
N PHE A 546 -19.17 -15.61 16.73
CA PHE A 546 -19.18 -16.70 17.73
C PHE A 546 -17.86 -16.76 18.53
N ILE A 547 -16.69 -16.72 17.86
CA ILE A 547 -15.38 -16.77 18.54
C ILE A 547 -15.09 -15.50 19.33
N SER A 548 -15.47 -14.34 18.80
CA SER A 548 -15.22 -13.04 19.44
C SER A 548 -16.15 -12.77 20.62
N GLY A 549 -17.24 -13.54 20.75
CA GLY A 549 -18.26 -13.34 21.79
C GLY A 549 -18.84 -11.94 21.75
N GLY A 550 -18.95 -11.31 20.56
CA GLY A 550 -19.44 -9.96 20.38
C GLY A 550 -18.46 -8.84 20.76
N SER A 551 -17.20 -9.15 21.08
CA SER A 551 -16.19 -8.13 21.39
C SER A 551 -15.50 -7.63 20.13
N ILE A 552 -15.67 -6.36 19.79
CA ILE A 552 -15.01 -5.70 18.63
C ILE A 552 -13.49 -5.84 18.70
N ILE A 553 -12.89 -5.70 19.89
CA ILE A 553 -11.43 -5.82 20.06
C ILE A 553 -10.96 -7.23 19.74
N LEU A 554 -11.69 -8.26 20.20
CA LEU A 554 -11.35 -9.65 19.90
C LEU A 554 -11.56 -9.96 18.41
N MET A 555 -12.60 -9.45 17.79
CA MET A 555 -12.86 -9.58 16.36
C MET A 555 -11.68 -8.99 15.55
N LEU A 556 -11.26 -7.77 15.85
CA LEU A 556 -10.12 -7.14 15.18
C LEU A 556 -8.82 -7.92 15.42
N LEU A 557 -8.61 -8.43 16.63
CA LEU A 557 -7.45 -9.26 16.96
C LEU A 557 -7.45 -10.56 16.15
N PHE A 558 -8.57 -11.26 16.07
CA PHE A 558 -8.70 -12.45 15.24
C PHE A 558 -8.47 -12.17 13.77
N THR A 559 -9.03 -11.06 13.25
CA THR A 559 -8.78 -10.64 11.86
C THR A 559 -7.30 -10.36 11.62
N ALA A 560 -6.63 -9.68 12.54
CA ALA A 560 -5.20 -9.44 12.46
C ALA A 560 -4.38 -10.74 12.42
N VAL A 561 -4.70 -11.68 13.30
CA VAL A 561 -4.03 -13.00 13.36
C VAL A 561 -4.30 -13.81 12.08
N ILE A 562 -5.54 -13.84 11.61
CA ILE A 562 -5.91 -14.52 10.35
C ILE A 562 -5.16 -13.89 9.17
N SER A 563 -5.09 -12.55 9.11
CA SER A 563 -4.35 -11.83 8.07
C SER A 563 -2.86 -12.18 8.06
N LEU A 564 -2.24 -12.28 9.24
CA LEU A 564 -0.84 -12.69 9.38
C LEU A 564 -0.64 -14.15 8.95
N ILE A 565 -1.53 -15.06 9.37
CA ILE A 565 -1.41 -16.50 9.04
C ILE A 565 -1.61 -16.73 7.54
N LEU A 566 -2.66 -16.14 6.96
CA LEU A 566 -2.93 -16.26 5.52
C LEU A 566 -1.83 -15.59 4.70
N GLY A 567 -1.24 -14.51 5.22
CA GLY A 567 -0.17 -13.77 4.55
C GLY A 567 1.19 -14.46 4.54
N MET A 568 1.40 -15.48 5.38
CA MET A 568 2.69 -16.18 5.43
C MET A 568 3.05 -16.82 4.09
N GLY A 569 4.03 -16.24 3.39
CA GLY A 569 4.50 -16.73 2.10
C GLY A 569 3.63 -16.33 0.90
N LEU A 570 2.65 -15.43 1.08
CA LEU A 570 1.93 -14.79 -0.01
C LEU A 570 2.57 -13.42 -0.32
N PRO A 571 2.63 -13.01 -1.60
CA PRO A 571 2.93 -11.61 -1.92
C PRO A 571 1.87 -10.69 -1.31
N THR A 572 2.28 -9.50 -0.86
CA THR A 572 1.43 -8.51 -0.18
C THR A 572 0.10 -8.25 -0.91
N THR A 573 0.14 -8.11 -2.24
CA THR A 573 -1.06 -7.88 -3.07
C THR A 573 -2.05 -9.03 -3.01
N ALA A 574 -1.56 -10.27 -3.16
CA ALA A 574 -2.40 -11.46 -3.09
C ALA A 574 -3.00 -11.66 -1.69
N ASN A 575 -2.20 -11.45 -0.65
CA ASN A 575 -2.66 -11.50 0.72
C ASN A 575 -3.78 -10.47 0.97
N TYR A 576 -3.57 -9.23 0.56
CA TYR A 576 -4.59 -8.18 0.68
C TYR A 576 -5.91 -8.58 -0.02
N ILE A 577 -5.86 -9.10 -1.26
CA ILE A 577 -7.06 -9.51 -2.00
C ILE A 577 -7.83 -10.58 -1.22
N VAL A 578 -7.15 -11.64 -0.83
CA VAL A 578 -7.77 -12.79 -0.13
C VAL A 578 -8.37 -12.34 1.21
N VAL A 579 -7.59 -11.64 2.03
CA VAL A 579 -8.04 -11.26 3.38
C VAL A 579 -9.10 -10.16 3.34
N SER A 580 -8.98 -9.17 2.45
CA SER A 580 -10.00 -8.11 2.36
C SER A 580 -11.35 -8.67 1.91
N THR A 581 -11.36 -9.60 0.94
CA THR A 581 -12.60 -10.24 0.47
C THR A 581 -13.29 -11.05 1.56
N LEU A 582 -12.51 -11.72 2.43
CA LEU A 582 -13.07 -12.55 3.50
C LEU A 582 -13.42 -11.74 4.76
N MET A 583 -12.56 -10.80 5.16
CA MET A 583 -12.62 -10.17 6.48
C MET A 583 -13.17 -8.74 6.47
N ALA A 584 -13.10 -8.00 5.36
CA ALA A 584 -13.62 -6.64 5.35
C ALA A 584 -15.14 -6.59 5.58
N PRO A 585 -15.97 -7.44 4.94
CA PRO A 585 -17.40 -7.50 5.23
C PRO A 585 -17.68 -7.84 6.71
N VAL A 586 -16.91 -8.78 7.28
CA VAL A 586 -17.04 -9.19 8.69
C VAL A 586 -16.85 -8.02 9.64
N ILE A 587 -15.76 -7.26 9.46
CA ILE A 587 -15.45 -6.10 10.32
C ILE A 587 -16.54 -5.02 10.22
N VAL A 588 -17.03 -4.74 9.01
CA VAL A 588 -18.07 -3.73 8.78
C VAL A 588 -19.38 -4.15 9.43
N THR A 589 -19.84 -5.38 9.17
CA THR A 589 -21.12 -5.89 9.67
C THR A 589 -21.13 -6.00 11.20
N LEU A 590 -20.12 -6.64 11.78
CA LEU A 590 -20.04 -6.76 13.25
C LEU A 590 -19.76 -5.44 13.95
N GLY A 591 -18.99 -4.54 13.32
CA GLY A 591 -18.80 -3.18 13.83
C GLY A 591 -20.14 -2.44 13.96
N ALA A 592 -20.93 -2.45 12.89
CA ALA A 592 -22.25 -1.82 12.87
C ALA A 592 -23.22 -2.46 13.89
N ALA A 593 -23.22 -3.80 14.02
CA ALA A 593 -24.03 -4.52 15.00
C ALA A 593 -23.70 -4.09 16.45
N HIS A 594 -22.43 -3.74 16.72
CA HIS A 594 -21.99 -3.29 18.05
C HIS A 594 -21.91 -1.75 18.20
N GLY A 595 -22.53 -0.99 17.30
CA GLY A 595 -22.62 0.47 17.38
C GLY A 595 -21.36 1.22 16.95
N LEU A 596 -20.40 0.56 16.27
CA LEU A 596 -19.20 1.18 15.72
C LEU A 596 -19.26 1.20 14.20
N ILE A 597 -19.59 2.36 13.62
CA ILE A 597 -19.59 2.54 12.17
C ILE A 597 -18.14 2.80 11.72
N ILE A 598 -17.54 1.76 11.15
CA ILE A 598 -16.14 1.81 10.70
C ILE A 598 -16.12 2.19 9.21
N PRO A 599 -15.43 3.28 8.81
CA PRO A 599 -15.26 3.60 7.40
C PRO A 599 -14.58 2.47 6.64
N LEU A 600 -15.10 2.11 5.47
CA LEU A 600 -14.60 0.98 4.69
C LEU A 600 -13.09 1.10 4.36
N ILE A 601 -12.62 2.32 4.08
CA ILE A 601 -11.18 2.57 3.86
C ILE A 601 -10.32 2.22 5.09
N ALA A 602 -10.82 2.47 6.31
CA ALA A 602 -10.12 2.11 7.54
C ALA A 602 -9.99 0.58 7.67
N VAL A 603 -11.05 -0.15 7.32
CA VAL A 603 -11.03 -1.63 7.31
C VAL A 603 -10.03 -2.16 6.29
N HIS A 604 -10.04 -1.63 5.07
CA HIS A 604 -9.11 -2.04 4.02
C HIS A 604 -7.65 -1.69 4.35
N LEU A 605 -7.40 -0.54 4.94
CA LEU A 605 -6.06 -0.21 5.45
C LEU A 605 -5.66 -1.12 6.61
N PHE A 606 -6.58 -1.49 7.52
CA PHE A 606 -6.32 -2.44 8.59
C PHE A 606 -5.81 -3.78 8.03
N VAL A 607 -6.54 -4.35 7.09
CA VAL A 607 -6.16 -5.61 6.42
C VAL A 607 -4.82 -5.46 5.68
N PHE A 608 -4.61 -4.36 5.00
CA PHE A 608 -3.39 -4.09 4.25
C PHE A 608 -2.15 -4.01 5.15
N TYR A 609 -2.24 -3.35 6.29
CA TYR A 609 -1.15 -3.27 7.27
C TYR A 609 -0.73 -4.65 7.77
N PHE A 610 -1.69 -5.51 8.12
CA PHE A 610 -1.40 -6.87 8.55
C PHE A 610 -0.91 -7.77 7.40
N GLY A 611 -1.39 -7.52 6.20
CA GLY A 611 -0.90 -8.17 4.99
C GLY A 611 0.58 -7.90 4.72
N ILE A 612 1.02 -6.67 4.91
CA ILE A 612 2.42 -6.27 4.75
C ILE A 612 3.30 -6.85 5.87
N LEU A 613 2.84 -6.83 7.13
CA LEU A 613 3.58 -7.37 8.26
C LEU A 613 3.86 -8.88 8.14
N ALA A 614 3.08 -9.60 7.35
CA ALA A 614 3.32 -11.01 7.09
C ALA A 614 4.66 -11.27 6.35
N ASP A 615 5.13 -10.31 5.54
CA ASP A 615 6.43 -10.38 4.85
C ASP A 615 7.64 -10.37 5.80
N ASP A 616 7.46 -9.88 7.03
CA ASP A 616 8.51 -9.76 8.05
C ASP A 616 8.37 -10.83 9.13
N THR A 617 7.20 -11.50 9.17
CA THR A 617 6.87 -12.40 10.28
C THR A 617 7.49 -13.79 10.10
N PRO A 618 8.30 -14.28 11.04
CA PRO A 618 8.75 -15.66 11.01
C PRO A 618 7.57 -16.67 11.11
N PRO A 619 7.66 -17.85 10.48
CA PRO A 619 8.88 -18.47 9.92
C PRO A 619 9.15 -18.20 8.44
N VAL A 620 8.31 -17.45 7.72
CA VAL A 620 8.34 -17.38 6.25
C VAL A 620 8.64 -15.97 5.72
N GLY A 621 8.97 -14.99 6.58
CA GLY A 621 9.23 -13.60 6.19
C GLY A 621 10.26 -13.46 5.06
N LEU A 622 9.81 -13.31 3.82
CA LEU A 622 10.67 -13.30 2.63
C LEU A 622 11.64 -12.11 2.61
N ALA A 623 11.19 -10.94 3.04
CA ALA A 623 12.03 -9.75 3.18
C ALA A 623 13.14 -9.95 4.22
N ALA A 624 12.82 -10.61 5.33
CA ALA A 624 13.79 -10.92 6.39
C ALA A 624 14.85 -11.93 5.91
N PHE A 625 14.48 -12.91 5.10
CA PHE A 625 15.44 -13.85 4.50
C PHE A 625 16.40 -13.14 3.53
N ALA A 626 15.90 -12.24 2.69
CA ALA A 626 16.73 -11.46 1.77
C ALA A 626 17.72 -10.56 2.54
N ALA A 627 17.25 -9.83 3.55
CA ALA A 627 18.10 -8.98 4.38
C ALA A 627 19.16 -9.78 5.16
N ALA A 628 18.79 -10.95 5.70
CA ALA A 628 19.69 -11.83 6.42
C ALA A 628 20.82 -12.38 5.53
N ALA A 629 20.50 -12.70 4.27
CA ALA A 629 21.53 -13.14 3.29
C ALA A 629 22.56 -12.02 3.03
N ILE A 630 22.11 -10.78 2.83
CA ILE A 630 22.99 -9.61 2.67
C ILE A 630 23.79 -9.33 3.94
N ALA A 631 23.13 -9.39 5.09
CA ALA A 631 23.74 -9.13 6.39
C ALA A 631 24.69 -10.26 6.84
N LYS A 632 24.63 -11.44 6.22
CA LYS A 632 25.30 -12.69 6.65
C LYS A 632 24.92 -13.01 8.10
N SER A 633 23.62 -13.00 8.41
CA SER A 633 23.03 -13.24 9.72
C SER A 633 22.00 -14.37 9.67
N ASP A 634 21.55 -14.83 10.82
CA ASP A 634 20.49 -15.83 10.92
C ASP A 634 19.13 -15.25 10.47
N PRO A 635 18.42 -15.85 9.49
CA PRO A 635 17.18 -15.32 8.96
C PRO A 635 16.05 -15.22 9.98
N ILE A 636 15.91 -16.25 10.83
CA ILE A 636 14.85 -16.27 11.84
C ILE A 636 15.08 -15.19 12.90
N ARG A 637 16.31 -15.03 13.38
CA ARG A 637 16.66 -13.96 14.33
C ARG A 637 16.48 -12.58 13.70
N THR A 638 16.84 -12.44 12.44
CA THR A 638 16.65 -11.17 11.70
C THR A 638 15.17 -10.86 11.56
N GLY A 639 14.32 -11.84 11.21
CA GLY A 639 12.88 -11.68 11.15
C GLY A 639 12.24 -11.35 12.50
N ILE A 640 12.62 -12.05 13.60
CA ILE A 640 12.13 -11.73 14.95
C ILE A 640 12.50 -10.29 15.33
N GLN A 641 13.74 -9.87 15.03
CA GLN A 641 14.16 -8.50 15.31
C GLN A 641 13.43 -7.48 14.44
N GLY A 642 13.17 -7.80 13.16
CA GLY A 642 12.36 -6.99 12.23
C GLY A 642 10.95 -6.81 12.75
N PHE A 643 10.28 -7.91 13.09
CA PHE A 643 8.93 -7.87 13.68
C PHE A 643 8.89 -7.07 14.98
N THR A 644 9.94 -7.15 15.84
CA THR A 644 10.03 -6.32 17.05
C THR A 644 10.08 -4.82 16.71
N TYR A 645 10.71 -4.44 15.62
CA TYR A 645 10.69 -3.06 15.13
C TYR A 645 9.36 -2.70 14.49
N ASP A 646 8.70 -3.65 13.84
CA ASP A 646 7.42 -3.46 13.13
C ASP A 646 6.18 -3.60 14.02
N ILE A 647 6.31 -3.91 15.29
CA ILE A 647 5.18 -3.92 16.24
C ILE A 647 4.49 -2.54 16.32
N ARG A 648 5.21 -1.44 16.03
CA ARG A 648 4.64 -0.10 15.88
C ARG A 648 3.65 -0.02 14.71
N THR A 649 3.95 -0.71 13.61
CA THR A 649 3.11 -0.80 12.42
C THR A 649 1.88 -1.66 12.68
N ALA A 650 2.02 -2.68 13.54
CA ALA A 650 0.89 -3.53 13.95
C ALA A 650 -0.14 -2.80 14.84
N ILE A 651 0.27 -1.82 15.65
CA ILE A 651 -0.64 -1.12 16.55
C ILE A 651 -1.43 -0.02 15.85
N LEU A 652 -0.89 0.59 14.82
CA LEU A 652 -1.52 1.70 14.09
C LEU A 652 -2.92 1.33 13.52
N PRO A 653 -3.14 0.15 12.92
CA PRO A 653 -4.45 -0.27 12.46
C PRO A 653 -5.53 -0.27 13.54
N PHE A 654 -5.21 -0.77 14.73
CA PHE A 654 -6.14 -0.70 15.86
C PHE A 654 -6.44 0.75 16.25
N MET A 655 -5.43 1.64 16.17
CA MET A 655 -5.62 3.03 16.55
C MET A 655 -6.54 3.77 15.57
N PHE A 656 -6.32 3.65 14.25
CA PHE A 656 -7.13 4.39 13.29
C PHE A 656 -8.55 3.81 13.09
N ILE A 657 -8.81 2.55 13.41
CA ILE A 657 -10.18 2.00 13.46
C ILE A 657 -11.02 2.75 14.52
N PHE A 658 -10.42 3.03 15.69
CA PHE A 658 -11.11 3.73 16.78
C PHE A 658 -10.94 5.26 16.75
N ASN A 659 -9.99 5.77 15.97
CA ASN A 659 -9.72 7.20 15.81
C ASN A 659 -9.42 7.52 14.34
N THR A 660 -10.47 7.72 13.58
CA THR A 660 -10.41 7.99 12.13
C THR A 660 -9.72 9.30 11.76
N GLN A 661 -9.50 10.20 12.74
CA GLN A 661 -8.69 11.42 12.55
C GLN A 661 -7.26 11.11 12.14
N LEU A 662 -6.72 9.92 12.51
CA LEU A 662 -5.44 9.42 12.02
C LEU A 662 -5.44 9.19 10.51
N LEU A 663 -6.60 8.96 9.90
CA LEU A 663 -6.79 8.85 8.45
C LEU A 663 -7.17 10.19 7.80
N LEU A 664 -6.99 11.30 8.52
CA LEU A 664 -7.37 12.65 8.10
C LEU A 664 -8.90 12.79 7.80
N MET A 665 -9.72 11.97 8.46
CA MET A 665 -11.17 12.01 8.35
C MET A 665 -11.78 12.75 9.55
N GLY A 666 -12.81 13.57 9.32
CA GLY A 666 -13.48 14.34 10.39
C GLY A 666 -12.59 15.43 10.99
N ILE A 667 -11.69 16.03 10.20
CA ILE A 667 -10.85 17.15 10.63
C ILE A 667 -11.40 18.44 10.05
N ASP A 668 -12.00 19.29 10.88
CA ASP A 668 -12.72 20.48 10.46
C ASP A 668 -11.86 21.76 10.50
N SER A 669 -10.67 21.71 11.14
CA SER A 669 -9.82 22.88 11.29
C SER A 669 -8.33 22.53 11.27
N TRP A 670 -7.50 23.48 10.84
CA TRP A 670 -6.05 23.31 10.87
C TRP A 670 -5.51 23.09 12.29
N TRP A 671 -6.18 23.63 13.32
CA TRP A 671 -5.80 23.43 14.71
C TRP A 671 -6.06 21.98 15.17
N HIS A 672 -7.19 21.43 14.78
CA HIS A 672 -7.53 20.04 15.01
C HIS A 672 -6.51 19.10 14.33
N LEU A 673 -6.11 19.41 13.09
CA LEU A 673 -5.04 18.71 12.41
C LEU A 673 -3.71 18.77 13.18
N ALA A 674 -3.33 19.96 13.68
CA ALA A 674 -2.08 20.14 14.43
C ALA A 674 -2.10 19.31 15.73
N LEU A 675 -3.23 19.27 16.46
CA LEU A 675 -3.40 18.44 17.65
C LEU A 675 -3.31 16.94 17.34
N THR A 676 -3.95 16.50 16.26
CA THR A 676 -3.91 15.11 15.80
C THR A 676 -2.49 14.69 15.46
N ILE A 677 -1.74 15.51 14.74
CA ILE A 677 -0.32 15.23 14.41
C ILE A 677 0.52 15.20 15.69
N PHE A 678 0.35 16.19 16.58
CA PHE A 678 1.11 16.28 17.82
C PHE A 678 0.87 15.07 18.74
N SER A 679 -0.39 14.72 18.98
CA SER A 679 -0.75 13.58 19.83
C SER A 679 -0.24 12.26 19.26
N SER A 680 -0.40 12.05 17.96
CA SER A 680 0.01 10.83 17.27
C SER A 680 1.53 10.66 17.25
N VAL A 681 2.28 11.72 16.96
CA VAL A 681 3.75 11.69 16.98
C VAL A 681 4.23 11.45 18.41
N THR A 682 3.66 12.15 19.40
CA THR A 682 4.01 11.94 20.81
C THR A 682 3.75 10.49 21.24
N ALA A 683 2.57 9.97 20.93
CA ALA A 683 2.18 8.60 21.22
C ALA A 683 3.18 7.57 20.68
N VAL A 684 3.54 7.71 19.41
CA VAL A 684 4.43 6.73 18.76
C VAL A 684 5.86 6.80 19.25
N LEU A 685 6.35 7.99 19.61
CA LEU A 685 7.69 8.14 20.22
C LEU A 685 7.77 7.48 21.59
N ILE A 686 6.75 7.69 22.44
CA ILE A 686 6.73 7.04 23.77
C ILE A 686 6.45 5.54 23.65
N PHE A 687 5.67 5.09 22.67
CA PHE A 687 5.49 3.67 22.34
C PHE A 687 6.81 3.02 21.94
N ALA A 688 7.59 3.68 21.08
CA ALA A 688 8.93 3.21 20.73
C ALA A 688 9.86 3.11 21.95
N ALA A 689 9.83 4.09 22.85
CA ALA A 689 10.60 4.05 24.09
C ALA A 689 10.15 2.91 25.03
N ALA A 690 8.84 2.63 25.08
CA ALA A 690 8.28 1.54 25.88
C ALA A 690 8.69 0.17 25.33
N THR A 691 8.51 -0.07 24.02
CA THR A 691 8.81 -1.35 23.37
C THR A 691 10.30 -1.64 23.30
N GLN A 692 11.13 -0.60 23.16
CA GLN A 692 12.58 -0.74 23.22
C GLN A 692 13.12 -0.91 24.65
N GLY A 693 12.31 -0.74 25.69
CA GLY A 693 12.72 -0.81 27.10
C GLY A 693 13.79 0.22 27.48
N TRP A 694 13.85 1.32 26.72
CA TRP A 694 14.87 2.37 26.87
C TRP A 694 14.32 3.71 26.39
N TRP A 695 14.54 4.76 27.21
CA TRP A 695 14.24 6.13 26.81
C TRP A 695 15.50 7.01 26.99
N PHE A 696 15.74 7.59 28.18
CA PHE A 696 17.01 8.24 28.53
C PHE A 696 17.99 7.28 29.20
N THR A 697 17.46 6.24 29.85
CA THR A 697 18.16 5.11 30.45
C THR A 697 17.28 3.87 30.36
N LYS A 698 17.74 2.70 30.83
CA LYS A 698 16.94 1.46 30.83
C LYS A 698 15.66 1.65 31.65
N ASN A 699 14.51 1.35 31.02
CA ASN A 699 13.20 1.46 31.64
C ASN A 699 13.06 0.43 32.78
N LYS A 700 12.46 0.84 33.88
CA LYS A 700 11.88 -0.07 34.86
C LYS A 700 10.54 -0.60 34.33
N TRP A 701 10.09 -1.76 34.80
CA TRP A 701 8.86 -2.38 34.33
C TRP A 701 7.62 -1.46 34.44
N TRP A 702 7.49 -0.71 35.55
CA TRP A 702 6.39 0.23 35.75
C TRP A 702 6.49 1.49 34.87
N GLU A 703 7.70 1.91 34.50
CA GLU A 703 7.93 3.01 33.58
C GLU A 703 7.45 2.59 32.16
N THR A 704 7.74 1.35 31.76
CA THR A 704 7.25 0.77 30.49
C THR A 704 5.72 0.70 30.48
N LEU A 705 5.10 0.21 31.57
CA LEU A 705 3.65 0.14 31.67
C LEU A 705 3.02 1.54 31.59
N LEU A 706 3.60 2.52 32.31
CA LEU A 706 3.12 3.90 32.30
C LEU A 706 3.25 4.53 30.90
N LEU A 707 4.37 4.30 30.21
CA LEU A 707 4.55 4.76 28.83
C LEU A 707 3.50 4.13 27.88
N LEU A 708 3.13 2.87 28.05
CA LEU A 708 2.08 2.22 27.27
C LEU A 708 0.69 2.82 27.55
N ILE A 709 0.37 3.10 28.82
CA ILE A 709 -0.89 3.77 29.19
C ILE A 709 -0.95 5.18 28.59
N LEU A 710 0.15 5.94 28.66
CA LEU A 710 0.24 7.27 28.06
C LEU A 710 0.12 7.19 26.52
N THR A 711 0.74 6.21 25.87
CA THR A 711 0.59 5.96 24.44
C THR A 711 -0.89 5.79 24.08
N PHE A 712 -1.59 4.93 24.81
CA PHE A 712 -3.01 4.70 24.60
C PHE A 712 -3.85 5.98 24.81
N SER A 713 -3.52 6.77 25.84
CA SER A 713 -4.22 8.04 26.13
C SER A 713 -4.06 9.08 25.02
N PHE A 714 -2.88 9.15 24.38
CA PHE A 714 -2.65 10.05 23.25
C PHE A 714 -3.31 9.56 21.95
N PHE A 715 -3.36 8.24 21.70
CA PHE A 715 -3.98 7.69 20.52
C PHE A 715 -5.51 7.67 20.61
N ARG A 716 -6.06 7.39 21.80
CA ARG A 716 -7.49 7.24 22.01
C ARG A 716 -7.96 8.05 23.26
N PRO A 717 -7.89 9.39 23.19
CA PRO A 717 -8.30 10.24 24.32
C PRO A 717 -9.77 10.02 24.70
N GLY A 718 -10.64 9.72 23.71
CA GLY A 718 -12.05 9.43 23.92
C GLY A 718 -12.30 8.29 24.90
N PHE A 719 -11.43 7.26 24.96
CA PHE A 719 -11.68 6.13 25.87
C PHE A 719 -11.85 6.56 27.34
N TRP A 720 -10.96 7.44 27.83
CA TRP A 720 -11.03 7.96 29.19
C TRP A 720 -12.14 9.01 29.35
N TRP A 721 -12.37 9.80 28.27
CA TRP A 721 -13.33 10.88 28.27
C TRP A 721 -14.77 10.35 28.25
N ASP A 722 -15.03 9.30 27.48
CA ASP A 722 -16.34 8.67 27.34
C ASP A 722 -16.81 7.98 28.63
N MET A 723 -15.88 7.61 29.51
CA MET A 723 -16.21 7.14 30.86
C MET A 723 -16.82 8.24 31.75
N ILE A 724 -16.51 9.51 31.47
CA ILE A 724 -16.95 10.67 32.27
C ILE A 724 -18.07 11.40 31.52
N TYR A 725 -17.90 11.58 30.23
CA TYR A 725 -18.82 12.29 29.33
C TYR A 725 -19.13 11.38 28.13
N PRO A 726 -20.28 10.68 28.11
CA PRO A 726 -20.67 9.84 26.98
C PRO A 726 -20.59 10.59 25.65
N GLU A 727 -20.10 9.93 24.61
CA GLU A 727 -19.96 10.55 23.28
C GLU A 727 -21.31 10.77 22.61
N LYS A 728 -22.24 9.86 22.84
CA LYS A 728 -23.53 9.82 22.17
C LYS A 728 -24.65 9.74 23.19
N VAL A 729 -25.70 10.43 22.88
CA VAL A 729 -27.00 10.38 23.62
C VAL A 729 -27.98 9.60 22.76
N LEU A 730 -28.64 8.63 23.37
CA LEU A 730 -29.67 7.82 22.73
C LEU A 730 -31.02 8.46 23.04
N SER A 731 -31.67 9.02 22.03
CA SER A 731 -33.04 9.51 22.11
C SER A 731 -34.02 8.44 21.59
N PRO A 732 -35.21 8.32 22.13
CA PRO A 732 -36.24 7.39 21.64
C PRO A 732 -36.50 7.57 20.13
N GLY A 733 -36.79 6.50 19.40
CA GLY A 733 -37.06 6.55 17.96
C GLY A 733 -38.24 7.49 17.60
N VAL A 734 -39.18 7.66 18.48
CA VAL A 734 -40.34 8.57 18.29
C VAL A 734 -39.94 10.06 18.17
N GLU A 735 -38.78 10.44 18.65
CA GLU A 735 -38.26 11.82 18.56
C GLU A 735 -37.54 12.11 17.23
N ILE A 736 -37.49 11.15 16.29
CA ILE A 736 -36.73 11.26 15.03
C ILE A 736 -37.10 12.53 14.24
N ALA A 737 -38.36 12.89 14.15
CA ALA A 737 -38.81 14.06 13.41
C ALA A 737 -38.24 15.36 14.01
N GLN A 738 -38.29 15.51 15.34
CA GLN A 738 -37.80 16.68 16.06
C GLN A 738 -36.27 16.80 15.96
N ILE A 739 -35.56 15.64 16.03
CA ILE A 739 -34.12 15.61 15.94
C ILE A 739 -33.69 15.97 14.51
N THR A 740 -34.34 15.38 13.50
CA THR A 740 -34.04 15.61 12.09
C THR A 740 -34.25 17.08 11.68
N GLU A 741 -35.19 17.78 12.28
CA GLU A 741 -35.44 19.21 12.06
C GLU A 741 -34.24 20.09 12.48
N ASN A 742 -33.55 19.70 13.55
CA ASN A 742 -32.43 20.45 14.13
C ASN A 742 -31.07 20.14 13.52
N LEU A 743 -30.95 19.14 12.64
CA LEU A 743 -29.70 18.79 11.98
C LEU A 743 -29.28 19.86 10.96
N SER A 744 -27.99 20.14 10.89
CA SER A 744 -27.42 21.05 9.90
C SER A 744 -27.23 20.34 8.54
N VAL A 745 -27.23 21.13 7.46
CA VAL A 745 -26.91 20.63 6.10
C VAL A 745 -25.52 19.98 6.08
N GLY A 746 -25.43 18.80 5.46
CA GLY A 746 -24.20 18.00 5.40
C GLY A 746 -23.99 17.06 6.59
N GLN A 747 -24.87 17.07 7.59
CA GLN A 747 -24.90 16.06 8.64
C GLN A 747 -25.69 14.83 8.19
N SER A 748 -25.45 13.69 8.84
CA SER A 748 -26.17 12.45 8.61
C SER A 748 -26.88 12.03 9.89
N LEU A 749 -28.02 11.36 9.74
CA LEU A 749 -28.79 10.83 10.85
C LEU A 749 -28.26 9.44 11.23
N GLU A 750 -27.89 9.24 12.48
CA GLU A 750 -27.53 7.91 12.99
C GLU A 750 -28.72 7.30 13.73
N LEU A 751 -29.09 6.09 13.29
CA LEU A 751 -30.24 5.35 13.82
C LEU A 751 -29.82 3.97 14.32
N ARG A 752 -30.39 3.55 15.44
CA ARG A 752 -30.39 2.16 15.85
C ARG A 752 -31.71 1.54 15.46
N VAL A 753 -31.66 0.58 14.53
CA VAL A 753 -32.83 -0.05 13.94
C VAL A 753 -32.81 -1.56 14.23
N GLY A 754 -33.97 -2.18 14.34
CA GLY A 754 -34.05 -3.61 14.57
C GLY A 754 -35.37 -4.20 14.07
N GLY A 755 -35.30 -5.39 13.49
CA GLY A 755 -36.45 -6.11 12.97
C GLY A 755 -36.08 -7.51 12.50
N GLU A 756 -37.03 -8.24 11.99
CA GLU A 756 -36.79 -9.56 11.39
C GLU A 756 -36.29 -9.38 9.95
N ASN A 757 -35.27 -10.13 9.57
CA ASN A 757 -34.81 -10.19 8.19
C ASN A 757 -35.69 -11.15 7.37
N LEU A 758 -35.49 -11.21 6.05
CA LEU A 758 -36.23 -12.09 5.13
C LEU A 758 -36.14 -13.60 5.49
N GLU A 759 -35.21 -13.98 6.34
CA GLU A 759 -35.02 -15.35 6.83
C GLU A 759 -35.75 -15.60 8.16
N GLY A 760 -36.40 -14.58 8.74
CA GLY A 760 -37.10 -14.66 10.03
C GLY A 760 -36.17 -14.53 11.23
N ASN A 761 -34.92 -14.15 11.04
CA ASN A 761 -33.98 -13.90 12.13
C ASN A 761 -34.08 -12.42 12.57
N TYR A 762 -34.19 -12.21 13.88
CA TYR A 762 -34.16 -10.85 14.43
C TYR A 762 -32.73 -10.27 14.34
N SER A 763 -32.60 -9.09 13.72
CA SER A 763 -31.36 -8.38 13.58
C SER A 763 -31.47 -6.94 14.09
N GLU A 764 -30.45 -6.48 14.79
CA GLU A 764 -30.35 -5.10 15.25
C GLU A 764 -29.02 -4.49 14.80
N LYS A 765 -29.07 -3.27 14.26
CA LYS A 765 -27.85 -2.59 13.77
C LYS A 765 -27.95 -1.09 13.90
N THR A 766 -26.77 -0.45 13.90
CA THR A 766 -26.65 1.00 13.81
C THR A 766 -26.32 1.38 12.38
N VAL A 767 -27.07 2.34 11.83
CA VAL A 767 -26.93 2.82 10.46
C VAL A 767 -26.78 4.33 10.44
N ARG A 768 -26.07 4.84 9.45
CA ARG A 768 -25.92 6.27 9.19
C ARG A 768 -26.53 6.59 7.84
N LEU A 769 -27.53 7.48 7.86
CA LEU A 769 -28.28 7.87 6.67
C LEU A 769 -28.00 9.34 6.33
N PRO A 770 -27.41 9.61 5.15
CA PRO A 770 -27.34 10.97 4.63
C PRO A 770 -28.71 11.40 4.12
N PHE A 771 -29.02 12.68 4.18
CA PHE A 771 -30.20 13.27 3.55
C PHE A 771 -29.78 14.34 2.52
N GLU A 772 -30.67 14.68 1.61
CA GLU A 772 -30.38 15.68 0.59
C GLU A 772 -30.24 17.08 1.18
N ASP A 773 -29.26 17.85 0.71
CA ASP A 773 -29.00 19.23 1.13
C ASP A 773 -30.17 20.17 0.81
N SER A 774 -31.01 19.84 -0.16
CA SER A 774 -32.22 20.57 -0.53
C SER A 774 -33.40 20.35 0.43
N ALA A 775 -33.40 19.30 1.24
CA ALA A 775 -34.45 18.94 2.16
C ALA A 775 -34.47 19.90 3.38
N THR A 776 -35.53 20.67 3.54
CA THR A 776 -35.64 21.71 4.56
C THR A 776 -36.49 21.32 5.76
N THR A 777 -37.52 20.50 5.56
CA THR A 777 -38.39 20.01 6.64
C THR A 777 -37.93 18.64 7.15
N SER A 778 -38.32 18.26 8.34
CA SER A 778 -38.06 16.94 8.91
C SER A 778 -38.64 15.81 8.04
N GLU A 779 -39.84 16.02 7.49
CA GLU A 779 -40.52 15.06 6.61
C GLU A 779 -39.75 14.90 5.28
N ASP A 780 -39.32 16.01 4.64
CA ASP A 780 -38.52 15.97 3.42
C ASP A 780 -37.17 15.25 3.64
N ARG A 781 -36.56 15.48 4.80
CA ARG A 781 -35.28 14.84 5.17
C ARG A 781 -35.42 13.33 5.35
N ILE A 782 -36.47 12.92 6.08
CA ILE A 782 -36.80 11.50 6.29
C ILE A 782 -37.13 10.83 4.93
N ALA A 783 -37.96 11.51 4.12
CA ALA A 783 -38.29 11.00 2.77
C ALA A 783 -37.07 10.90 1.84
N SER A 784 -36.17 11.89 1.89
CA SER A 784 -34.92 11.85 1.07
C SER A 784 -33.95 10.73 1.45
N MET A 785 -34.06 10.22 2.68
CA MET A 785 -33.35 9.00 3.10
C MET A 785 -34.00 7.71 2.59
N GLY A 786 -35.21 7.81 1.99
CA GLY A 786 -36.01 6.69 1.51
C GLY A 786 -36.83 5.99 2.59
N LEU A 787 -37.15 6.68 3.68
CA LEU A 787 -37.92 6.14 4.79
C LEU A 787 -39.35 6.76 4.82
N MET A 788 -40.37 5.90 4.90
CA MET A 788 -41.70 6.28 5.36
C MET A 788 -41.93 5.65 6.72
N LEU A 789 -42.26 6.46 7.68
CA LEU A 789 -42.35 6.09 9.10
C LEU A 789 -43.78 6.22 9.62
N THR A 790 -44.24 5.26 10.39
CA THR A 790 -45.51 5.26 11.09
C THR A 790 -45.29 5.10 12.59
N GLN A 791 -45.90 5.97 13.40
CA GLN A 791 -45.88 5.83 14.84
C GLN A 791 -46.97 4.86 15.27
N ALA A 792 -46.59 3.76 15.91
CA ALA A 792 -47.50 2.80 16.52
C ALA A 792 -47.19 2.71 18.01
N ASP A 793 -48.13 3.20 18.84
CA ASP A 793 -47.94 3.39 20.28
C ASP A 793 -46.68 4.20 20.61
N ASP A 794 -45.76 3.65 21.40
CA ASP A 794 -44.48 4.28 21.76
C ASP A 794 -43.32 3.89 20.80
N LYS A 795 -43.63 3.32 19.63
CA LYS A 795 -42.63 2.83 18.67
C LYS A 795 -42.73 3.57 17.34
N MET A 796 -41.57 3.77 16.70
CA MET A 796 -41.51 4.30 15.34
C MET A 796 -41.16 3.13 14.43
N ILE A 797 -42.06 2.80 13.50
CA ILE A 797 -41.92 1.64 12.58
C ILE A 797 -41.69 2.14 11.16
N VAL A 798 -40.85 1.43 10.42
CA VAL A 798 -40.59 1.67 9.00
C VAL A 798 -41.73 1.04 8.20
N ASP A 799 -42.59 1.89 7.63
CA ASP A 799 -43.75 1.49 6.84
C ASP A 799 -43.34 1.17 5.36
N MET A 800 -42.35 1.87 4.84
CA MET A 800 -41.82 1.61 3.52
C MET A 800 -40.37 2.10 3.42
N VAL A 801 -39.55 1.34 2.63
CA VAL A 801 -38.21 1.74 2.21
C VAL A 801 -38.23 1.92 0.69
N GLU A 802 -37.77 3.08 0.20
CA GLU A 802 -37.74 3.39 -1.21
C GLU A 802 -36.57 2.67 -1.91
N PHE A 803 -36.84 2.07 -3.05
CA PHE A 803 -35.84 1.34 -3.85
C PHE A 803 -34.71 2.27 -4.35
N GLY A 804 -33.47 1.86 -4.20
CA GLY A 804 -32.28 2.63 -4.56
C GLY A 804 -31.92 3.74 -3.55
N SER A 805 -32.59 3.80 -2.41
CA SER A 805 -32.40 4.84 -1.38
C SER A 805 -31.23 4.55 -0.45
N PRO A 806 -30.75 5.57 0.30
CA PRO A 806 -29.77 5.37 1.37
C PRO A 806 -30.22 4.36 2.45
N ALA A 807 -31.53 4.31 2.76
CA ALA A 807 -32.08 3.37 3.74
C ALA A 807 -32.01 1.91 3.24
N GLU A 808 -32.35 1.66 1.96
CA GLU A 808 -32.20 0.34 1.35
C GLU A 808 -30.72 -0.08 1.28
N ALA A 809 -29.85 0.82 0.83
CA ALA A 809 -28.40 0.57 0.78
C ALA A 809 -27.82 0.26 2.17
N ALA A 810 -28.36 0.88 3.24
CA ALA A 810 -28.03 0.55 4.63
C ALA A 810 -28.69 -0.76 5.11
N GLY A 811 -29.53 -1.38 4.28
CA GLY A 811 -30.21 -2.65 4.53
C GLY A 811 -31.31 -2.54 5.60
N ILE A 812 -31.97 -1.40 5.72
CA ILE A 812 -33.22 -1.27 6.49
C ILE A 812 -34.31 -1.94 5.67
N ASP A 813 -35.24 -2.62 6.33
CA ASP A 813 -36.35 -3.28 5.67
C ASP A 813 -37.68 -2.84 6.24
N PHE A 814 -38.77 -3.22 5.57
CA PHE A 814 -40.14 -3.01 5.99
C PHE A 814 -40.40 -3.64 7.38
N ASP A 815 -41.28 -3.02 8.16
CA ASP A 815 -41.67 -3.44 9.51
C ASP A 815 -40.54 -3.40 10.58
N TRP A 816 -39.40 -2.79 10.26
CA TRP A 816 -38.34 -2.58 11.23
C TRP A 816 -38.67 -1.41 12.18
N GLU A 817 -38.33 -1.57 13.47
CA GLU A 817 -38.45 -0.56 14.49
C GLU A 817 -37.24 0.37 14.55
N ILE A 818 -37.44 1.68 14.53
CA ILE A 818 -36.39 2.64 14.90
C ILE A 818 -36.35 2.70 16.42
N LYS A 819 -35.42 2.03 17.03
CA LYS A 819 -35.31 1.93 18.49
C LYS A 819 -34.79 3.20 19.12
N SER A 820 -33.80 3.82 18.53
CA SER A 820 -33.23 5.06 19.01
C SER A 820 -32.59 5.87 17.90
N VAL A 821 -32.62 7.18 18.09
CA VAL A 821 -31.84 8.15 17.32
C VAL A 821 -30.59 8.48 18.12
N ILE A 822 -29.44 8.42 17.48
CA ILE A 822 -28.15 8.62 18.09
C ILE A 822 -27.67 10.03 17.77
N GLN A 823 -27.46 10.85 18.79
CA GLN A 823 -26.98 12.22 18.65
C GLN A 823 -25.64 12.39 19.36
N ASP A 824 -24.78 13.27 18.82
CA ASP A 824 -23.55 13.66 19.52
C ASP A 824 -23.91 14.46 20.79
N ALA A 825 -23.31 14.08 21.91
CA ALA A 825 -23.50 14.79 23.17
C ALA A 825 -22.77 16.14 23.16
N ASP A 826 -23.40 17.18 23.69
CA ASP A 826 -22.71 18.46 23.97
C ASP A 826 -21.78 18.26 25.17
N ARG A 827 -20.46 18.07 24.86
CA ARG A 827 -19.43 17.74 25.83
C ARG A 827 -18.15 18.54 25.61
N PRO A 828 -17.32 18.73 26.65
CA PRO A 828 -16.02 19.33 26.52
C PRO A 828 -15.14 18.50 25.59
N MET A 829 -14.19 19.14 24.91
CA MET A 829 -13.28 18.50 23.96
C MET A 829 -12.51 17.35 24.65
N LYS A 830 -12.49 16.16 24.01
CA LYS A 830 -11.78 14.96 24.49
C LYS A 830 -10.25 15.17 24.60
N GLU A 831 -9.71 16.14 23.88
CA GLU A 831 -8.30 16.52 23.86
C GLU A 831 -7.80 17.05 25.20
N TRP A 832 -8.66 17.40 26.13
CA TRP A 832 -8.30 17.76 27.51
C TRP A 832 -7.56 16.64 28.25
N VAL A 833 -7.71 15.38 27.85
CA VAL A 833 -6.98 14.23 28.34
C VAL A 833 -5.46 14.38 28.11
N PHE A 834 -5.06 15.13 27.09
CA PHE A 834 -3.64 15.33 26.78
C PHE A 834 -2.89 16.12 27.85
N LEU A 835 -3.56 17.02 28.59
CA LEU A 835 -2.88 17.81 29.63
C LEU A 835 -2.35 16.96 30.77
N PRO A 836 -3.15 16.14 31.49
CA PRO A 836 -2.63 15.27 32.52
C PRO A 836 -1.63 14.25 31.96
N ALA A 837 -1.85 13.72 30.76
CA ALA A 837 -0.91 12.80 30.10
C ALA A 837 0.46 13.45 29.87
N LEU A 838 0.52 14.70 29.41
CA LEU A 838 1.77 15.45 29.22
C LEU A 838 2.47 15.74 30.55
N LEU A 839 1.75 16.10 31.59
CA LEU A 839 2.35 16.34 32.91
C LEU A 839 3.02 15.09 33.46
N ILE A 840 2.34 13.94 33.36
CA ILE A 840 2.89 12.65 33.77
C ILE A 840 4.13 12.30 32.93
N LEU A 841 4.06 12.50 31.61
CA LEU A 841 5.17 12.26 30.70
C LEU A 841 6.40 13.10 31.02
N ILE A 842 6.22 14.39 31.28
CA ILE A 842 7.29 15.32 31.69
C ILE A 842 7.91 14.88 33.03
N GLY A 843 7.09 14.49 34.01
CA GLY A 843 7.53 13.98 35.28
C GLY A 843 8.40 12.72 35.13
N LEU A 844 7.95 11.79 34.29
CA LEU A 844 8.69 10.56 33.96
C LEU A 844 10.02 10.87 33.24
N ALA A 845 10.02 11.79 32.29
CA ALA A 845 11.21 12.25 31.58
C ALA A 845 12.24 12.85 32.52
N MET A 846 11.81 13.72 33.45
CA MET A 846 12.69 14.33 34.45
C MET A 846 13.30 13.27 35.39
N ASN A 847 12.51 12.30 35.84
CA ASN A 847 12.97 11.20 36.65
C ASN A 847 14.02 10.36 35.93
N GLN A 848 13.79 9.95 34.70
CA GLN A 848 14.75 9.18 33.92
C GLN A 848 16.04 9.96 33.60
N ARG A 849 15.93 11.25 33.25
CA ARG A 849 17.12 12.10 33.03
C ARG A 849 17.98 12.27 34.29
N ARG A 850 17.34 12.41 35.47
CA ARG A 850 18.06 12.45 36.72
C ARG A 850 18.82 11.15 36.99
N ARG A 851 18.22 10.01 36.68
CA ARG A 851 18.85 8.68 36.82
C ARG A 851 20.00 8.51 35.82
N ALA A 852 19.80 8.85 34.53
CA ALA A 852 20.85 8.79 33.52
C ALA A 852 22.10 9.60 33.91
N ARG A 853 21.93 10.83 34.46
CA ARG A 853 23.05 11.65 34.93
C ARG A 853 23.78 11.02 36.11
N LYS A 854 23.08 10.32 37.03
CA LYS A 854 23.72 9.61 38.13
C LYS A 854 24.54 8.42 37.63
N ASP A 855 24.01 7.70 36.68
CA ASP A 855 24.69 6.55 36.05
C ASP A 855 25.95 7.01 35.29
N GLU A 856 25.91 8.17 34.59
CA GLU A 856 27.08 8.79 33.93
C GLU A 856 28.15 9.25 34.91
N ILE A 857 27.77 9.73 36.10
CA ILE A 857 28.74 10.20 37.15
C ILE A 857 29.37 9.00 37.90
N SER A 858 28.66 7.86 37.94
CA SER A 858 29.13 6.63 38.60
C SER A 858 29.93 5.70 37.68
N ALA A 859 29.91 5.88 36.39
CA ALA A 859 30.69 5.18 35.36
C ALA A 859 32.01 5.94 35.06
#